data_4dad5ae68072206cc79315709f7130f9
#
_entry.id   4dad5ae68072206cc79315709f7130f9
#
_cell.length_a   1.000
_cell.length_b   1.000
_cell.length_c   1.000
_cell.angle_alpha   90.00
_cell.angle_beta   90.00
_cell.angle_gamma   90.00
#
_symmetry.space_group_name_H-M   'P 1'
#
loop_
_entity.id
_entity.type
_entity.pdbx_description
1 polymer ?
#
loop_
_entity_poly.entity_id
_entity_poly.type
_entity_poly.pdbx_seq_one_letter_code
_entity_poly.pdbx_strand_id
1 'polypeptide(L)'
;MLTFVLLSSGGAVVSTAPTFTTCQSKNYTDQSDICVAEKLIKNKKLSQMLKLRNILYIIGVIVLLSSCARMGRPDGGWYDETPPHVIASTPADRSTDVSAKKVNIYFDEFIKLENASEKVVVSPPQLEQAEIKATGKKISVLLKDSLKPNTTYTIDFSDAIKDNNEGNPMGNYTYSFSTGSHIDTLEVAGTVLAAQNLEPVKGILVGLYAEFADSCFQKQPMLRVARADSRGYFVIKGVAPGAYRIYALNDQDGDYRFSQKSEQIAFSHDTIRPSFCDAMRQDTLWLDSLHIKDIKRTGYTRFTPDDLVLRAFEHVQTDRFFLKAERQQPNSFSLFFSYGSKKLPELTPLNFDATDQLLIEPSARRDTITYWLRDTTLVNQDTLNVAMTYLMTDTLGNLVPQTDTLQILSKQPYEKRLKEAQKSFEEWKKKEEKKRKRGEPYDSIMPPKELNFKLQLDSKLDPDRNIRFEFDTPLASADTSKIHLYAKHDTLWYEAPLRFEPIKTKMWGDSIATEESKRIYTLRAEWRPDIEYSLEIDSLAFTDIYGVASAKLKKGFKVGSLDDYSSVVLNIQQLKGKNICVELLSREDKAVKSVQTTNGYATFYYIKPGTYYARLFVDANNNGVWDTGDYNTGLQPEEVFYYPYNIECKAKWDMNLSWDITAKPLDQQKPNEIKKQKGEQQRKIQQRNIERARKLGVAYPF
;
A
#
# COMPACT_ATOMS: atom_id res chain seq x y z
N MET A 1 -5.82 12.55 -20.87
CA MET A 1 -6.47 12.77 -22.17
C MET A 1 -5.51 13.55 -23.05
N LEU A 2 -5.24 13.09 -24.24
CA LEU A 2 -4.29 13.51 -25.28
C LEU A 2 -2.87 12.92 -25.18
N THR A 3 -2.77 11.84 -25.92
CA THR A 3 -1.58 11.11 -26.33
C THR A 3 -0.93 11.83 -27.51
N PHE A 4 0.39 12.01 -27.48
CA PHE A 4 1.17 12.28 -28.68
C PHE A 4 2.13 11.13 -28.94
N VAL A 5 1.93 10.50 -30.09
CA VAL A 5 2.81 9.48 -30.67
C VAL A 5 3.80 10.17 -31.58
N LEU A 6 5.08 9.95 -31.37
CA LEU A 6 6.16 10.27 -32.30
C LEU A 6 6.59 8.99 -33.01
N LEU A 7 6.40 8.98 -34.33
CA LEU A 7 6.97 7.99 -35.23
C LEU A 7 8.18 8.58 -35.91
N SER A 8 9.30 7.91 -35.75
CA SER A 8 10.52 8.05 -36.55
C SER A 8 10.51 7.01 -37.68
N SER A 9 10.80 7.42 -38.91
CA SER A 9 11.23 6.49 -39.94
C SER A 9 12.35 7.10 -40.75
N GLY A 10 13.49 6.45 -40.69
CA GLY A 10 14.60 6.65 -41.64
C GLY A 10 14.40 5.79 -42.87
N GLY A 11 15.04 6.16 -43.93
CA GLY A 11 15.10 5.34 -45.16
C GLY A 11 15.85 6.04 -46.29
N ALA A 12 16.96 5.67 -46.47
CA ALA A 12 17.98 5.39 -47.48
C ALA A 12 17.81 5.98 -48.90
N VAL A 13 18.95 6.43 -49.34
CA VAL A 13 19.53 6.79 -50.63
C VAL A 13 19.33 5.71 -51.70
N VAL A 14 19.06 6.12 -52.95
CA VAL A 14 19.69 5.55 -54.16
C VAL A 14 19.73 6.58 -55.30
N SER A 15 20.89 6.71 -55.86
CA SER A 15 21.35 7.40 -57.06
C SER A 15 20.81 6.74 -58.36
N THR A 16 20.57 7.53 -59.40
CA THR A 16 20.99 7.21 -60.76
C THR A 16 20.75 8.39 -61.71
N ALA A 17 21.78 8.73 -62.48
CA ALA A 17 21.70 9.50 -63.71
C ALA A 17 21.33 8.58 -64.90
N PRO A 18 20.81 9.12 -65.97
CA PRO A 18 21.48 8.86 -67.26
C PRO A 18 21.43 10.02 -68.31
N THR A 19 22.54 10.12 -68.98
CA THR A 19 22.87 10.01 -70.41
C THR A 19 22.20 10.94 -71.40
N PHE A 20 23.12 11.53 -72.11
CA PHE A 20 23.08 12.25 -73.41
C PHE A 20 22.27 11.59 -74.48
N THR A 21 21.64 12.43 -75.36
CA THR A 21 21.57 12.16 -76.79
C THR A 21 21.58 13.45 -77.58
N THR A 22 22.48 13.50 -78.54
CA THR A 22 22.75 14.49 -79.57
C THR A 22 21.71 14.40 -80.69
N CYS A 23 21.38 15.52 -81.32
CA CYS A 23 21.14 15.55 -82.75
C CYS A 23 21.33 16.96 -83.38
N GLN A 24 21.89 16.95 -84.54
CA GLN A 24 22.54 17.96 -85.39
C GLN A 24 21.59 18.99 -86.03
N SER A 25 22.13 20.16 -86.22
CA SER A 25 22.22 21.07 -87.36
C SER A 25 21.06 21.32 -88.35
N LYS A 26 20.76 22.59 -88.55
CA LYS A 26 20.80 23.21 -89.89
C LYS A 26 20.79 24.72 -89.80
N ASN A 27 21.69 25.30 -90.64
CA ASN A 27 21.86 26.72 -90.88
C ASN A 27 20.62 27.37 -91.56
N TYR A 28 20.32 28.64 -91.27
CA TYR A 28 20.19 29.68 -92.31
C TYR A 28 20.23 31.08 -91.61
N THR A 29 20.92 31.94 -92.26
CA THR A 29 21.25 33.36 -92.01
C THR A 29 20.02 34.27 -92.10
N ASP A 30 19.93 35.23 -91.16
CA ASP A 30 19.49 36.57 -91.57
C ASP A 30 19.99 37.64 -90.51
N GLN A 31 20.52 38.74 -91.02
CA GLN A 31 21.25 39.77 -90.33
C GLN A 31 20.35 40.82 -89.58
N SER A 32 19.02 40.65 -89.64
CA SER A 32 18.09 41.56 -88.94
C SER A 32 17.73 41.15 -87.53
N ASP A 33 18.02 39.94 -87.11
CA ASP A 33 17.63 39.47 -85.75
C ASP A 33 18.68 39.71 -84.68
N ILE A 34 19.88 40.11 -85.04
CA ILE A 34 20.98 40.30 -84.06
C ILE A 34 20.74 41.51 -83.15
N CYS A 35 20.09 42.58 -83.63
CA CYS A 35 19.83 43.79 -82.85
C CYS A 35 18.66 43.64 -81.82
N VAL A 36 17.72 42.73 -82.10
CA VAL A 36 16.62 42.43 -81.17
C VAL A 36 17.07 41.44 -80.09
N ALA A 37 17.93 40.51 -80.46
CA ALA A 37 18.49 39.53 -79.53
C ALA A 37 19.40 40.16 -78.48
N GLU A 38 20.22 41.16 -78.87
CA GLU A 38 21.08 41.89 -77.91
C GLU A 38 20.25 42.73 -76.91
N LYS A 39 19.17 43.38 -77.33
CA LYS A 39 18.27 44.11 -76.43
C LYS A 39 17.49 43.15 -75.50
N LEU A 40 17.08 42.00 -75.95
CA LEU A 40 16.44 40.95 -75.11
C LEU A 40 17.42 40.33 -74.11
N ILE A 41 18.65 40.08 -74.55
CA ILE A 41 19.70 39.53 -73.62
C ILE A 41 20.09 40.57 -72.57
N LYS A 42 20.21 41.88 -72.93
CA LYS A 42 20.44 42.95 -71.96
C LYS A 42 19.30 43.10 -70.96
N ASN A 43 18.06 43.04 -71.44
CA ASN A 43 16.89 43.14 -70.55
C ASN A 43 16.73 41.85 -69.67
N LYS A 44 17.06 40.69 -70.19
CA LYS A 44 17.10 39.45 -69.38
C LYS A 44 18.18 39.47 -68.31
N LYS A 45 19.41 39.94 -68.68
CA LYS A 45 20.49 40.13 -67.68
C LYS A 45 20.13 41.22 -66.64
N LEU A 46 19.52 42.34 -67.03
CA LEU A 46 19.07 43.36 -66.14
C LEU A 46 17.92 42.87 -65.22
N SER A 47 16.99 42.12 -65.75
CA SER A 47 15.93 41.47 -64.97
C SER A 47 16.46 40.40 -64.03
N GLN A 48 17.48 39.61 -64.41
CA GLN A 48 18.15 38.67 -63.53
C GLN A 48 18.94 39.36 -62.43
N MET A 49 19.67 40.43 -62.76
CA MET A 49 20.39 41.23 -61.76
C MET A 49 19.42 41.94 -60.78
N LEU A 50 18.27 42.43 -61.23
CA LEU A 50 17.25 42.97 -60.34
C LEU A 50 16.62 41.92 -59.46
N LYS A 51 16.37 40.71 -59.98
CA LYS A 51 15.90 39.56 -59.19
C LYS A 51 16.94 39.10 -58.16
N LEU A 52 18.24 39.04 -58.57
CA LEU A 52 19.32 38.69 -57.66
C LEU A 52 19.48 39.72 -56.54
N ARG A 53 19.37 41.03 -56.89
CA ARG A 53 19.42 42.13 -55.91
C ARG A 53 18.25 42.05 -54.94
N ASN A 54 17.02 41.75 -55.43
CA ASN A 54 15.87 41.60 -54.55
C ASN A 54 15.96 40.33 -53.68
N ILE A 55 16.52 39.25 -54.19
CA ILE A 55 16.82 38.05 -53.39
C ILE A 55 17.87 38.36 -52.33
N LEU A 56 18.90 39.08 -52.65
CA LEU A 56 19.91 39.53 -51.67
C LEU A 56 19.31 40.49 -50.60
N TYR A 57 18.40 41.36 -51.00
CA TYR A 57 17.64 42.18 -50.03
C TYR A 57 16.73 41.36 -49.14
N ILE A 58 16.02 40.38 -49.72
CA ILE A 58 15.16 39.46 -48.94
C ILE A 58 16.03 38.61 -47.96
N ILE A 59 17.16 38.09 -48.43
CA ILE A 59 18.10 37.33 -47.57
C ILE A 59 18.66 38.27 -46.47
N GLY A 60 19.02 39.50 -46.82
CA GLY A 60 19.46 40.52 -45.85
C GLY A 60 18.39 40.83 -44.80
N VAL A 61 17.14 40.98 -45.22
CA VAL A 61 16.00 41.19 -44.29
C VAL A 61 15.74 39.94 -43.45
N ILE A 62 15.85 38.75 -44.01
CA ILE A 62 15.69 37.48 -43.27
C ILE A 62 16.81 37.30 -42.24
N VAL A 63 18.04 37.65 -42.59
CA VAL A 63 19.19 37.65 -41.65
C VAL A 63 19.04 38.71 -40.54
N LEU A 64 18.47 39.89 -40.86
CA LEU A 64 18.14 40.91 -39.87
C LEU A 64 16.96 40.52 -38.97
N LEU A 65 15.97 39.76 -39.50
CA LEU A 65 14.84 39.25 -38.74
C LEU A 65 15.19 37.98 -37.94
N SER A 66 16.21 37.23 -38.36
CA SER A 66 16.70 36.04 -37.61
C SER A 66 17.72 36.42 -36.52
N SER A 67 18.06 37.69 -36.37
CA SER A 67 18.69 38.18 -35.16
C SER A 67 17.70 38.14 -34.02
N CYS A 68 17.32 36.92 -33.59
CA CYS A 68 16.71 36.71 -32.30
C CYS A 68 17.70 37.29 -31.28
N ALA A 69 17.45 38.49 -30.83
CA ALA A 69 17.95 38.92 -29.55
C ALA A 69 17.44 37.86 -28.56
N ARG A 70 18.31 36.94 -28.13
CA ARG A 70 18.09 36.22 -26.90
C ARG A 70 17.88 37.31 -25.87
N MET A 71 16.64 37.55 -25.47
CA MET A 71 16.40 38.27 -24.23
C MET A 71 17.13 37.45 -23.17
N GLY A 72 18.33 37.91 -22.86
CA GLY A 72 19.04 37.43 -21.69
C GLY A 72 18.11 37.67 -20.54
N ARG A 73 17.43 36.62 -20.05
CA ARG A 73 16.84 36.72 -18.72
C ARG A 73 18.03 37.14 -17.86
N PRO A 74 17.91 38.21 -17.11
CA PRO A 74 18.97 38.53 -16.17
C PRO A 74 19.18 37.29 -15.34
N ASP A 75 20.38 36.72 -15.42
CA ASP A 75 20.77 35.52 -14.71
C ASP A 75 20.81 35.81 -13.22
N GLY A 76 19.81 36.40 -12.59
CA GLY A 76 19.69 36.71 -11.19
C GLY A 76 20.99 36.76 -10.37
N GLY A 77 20.99 37.22 -9.18
CA GLY A 77 22.12 37.12 -8.24
C GLY A 77 22.39 35.67 -7.79
N TRP A 78 23.30 35.47 -6.89
CA TRP A 78 23.45 34.22 -6.15
C TRP A 78 22.17 33.93 -5.39
N TYR A 79 21.81 32.65 -5.28
CA TYR A 79 20.65 32.22 -4.50
C TYR A 79 20.93 32.45 -3.02
N ASP A 80 19.92 32.84 -2.28
CA ASP A 80 20.00 32.81 -0.82
C ASP A 80 19.94 31.36 -0.34
N GLU A 81 20.98 30.90 0.36
CA GLU A 81 21.10 29.58 0.95
C GLU A 81 20.99 29.62 2.48
N THR A 82 20.72 30.82 3.05
CA THR A 82 20.49 30.97 4.49
C THR A 82 19.07 30.61 4.85
N PRO A 83 18.85 29.81 5.90
CA PRO A 83 17.50 29.58 6.45
C PRO A 83 16.96 30.83 7.14
N PRO A 84 15.63 31.02 7.22
CA PRO A 84 15.03 32.09 7.99
C PRO A 84 15.38 31.99 9.48
N HIS A 85 15.65 33.15 10.10
CA HIS A 85 15.93 33.24 11.53
C HIS A 85 14.89 34.09 12.25
N VAL A 86 14.57 33.71 13.51
CA VAL A 86 13.69 34.48 14.37
C VAL A 86 14.45 35.70 14.91
N ILE A 87 13.92 36.91 14.67
CA ILE A 87 14.48 38.16 15.19
C ILE A 87 13.86 38.50 16.54
N ALA A 88 12.55 38.34 16.67
CA ALA A 88 11.79 38.68 17.87
C ALA A 88 10.46 37.92 17.96
N SER A 89 9.88 37.86 19.14
CA SER A 89 8.53 37.39 19.35
C SER A 89 7.77 38.23 20.37
N THR A 90 6.46 38.23 20.29
CA THR A 90 5.61 38.92 21.22
C THR A 90 4.44 37.97 21.60
N PRO A 91 4.36 37.50 22.87
CA PRO A 91 5.33 37.65 23.97
C PRO A 91 6.72 37.14 23.58
N ALA A 92 7.77 37.49 24.31
CA ALA A 92 9.10 36.96 24.09
C ALA A 92 9.13 35.45 24.27
N ASP A 93 9.98 34.75 23.50
CA ASP A 93 10.16 33.31 23.70
C ASP A 93 10.66 33.04 25.13
N ARG A 94 10.12 31.97 25.74
CA ARG A 94 10.36 31.60 27.14
C ARG A 94 9.98 32.65 28.16
N SER A 95 8.99 33.50 27.86
CA SER A 95 8.43 34.45 28.84
C SER A 95 7.49 33.76 29.84
N THR A 96 7.42 34.30 31.06
CA THR A 96 6.57 33.85 32.14
C THR A 96 5.43 34.85 32.40
N ASP A 97 4.44 34.45 33.19
CA ASP A 97 3.28 35.26 33.58
C ASP A 97 2.50 35.85 32.39
N VAL A 98 2.45 35.12 31.30
CA VAL A 98 1.80 35.53 30.05
C VAL A 98 0.30 35.28 30.13
N SER A 99 -0.51 36.31 29.87
CA SER A 99 -1.97 36.24 29.76
C SER A 99 -2.47 36.38 28.31
N ALA A 100 -1.58 36.73 27.38
CA ALA A 100 -1.94 36.96 25.98
C ALA A 100 -2.21 35.67 25.24
N LYS A 101 -3.37 35.57 24.58
CA LYS A 101 -3.73 34.43 23.69
C LYS A 101 -3.10 34.52 22.29
N LYS A 102 -2.56 35.69 21.94
CA LYS A 102 -1.97 35.91 20.62
C LYS A 102 -0.46 35.97 20.69
N VAL A 103 0.19 35.14 19.90
CA VAL A 103 1.63 35.08 19.75
C VAL A 103 1.98 35.54 18.35
N ASN A 104 2.98 36.45 18.23
CA ASN A 104 3.54 36.88 16.97
C ASN A 104 5.04 36.57 16.98
N ILE A 105 5.55 35.94 15.91
CA ILE A 105 6.95 35.59 15.74
C ILE A 105 7.44 36.31 14.47
N TYR A 106 8.54 37.05 14.57
CA TYR A 106 9.08 37.87 13.50
C TYR A 106 10.41 37.29 12.98
N PHE A 107 10.56 37.32 11.66
CA PHE A 107 11.69 36.73 10.96
C PHE A 107 12.47 37.80 10.19
N ASP A 108 13.73 37.51 9.89
CA ASP A 108 14.64 38.35 9.09
C ASP A 108 14.22 38.43 7.62
N GLU A 109 13.49 37.42 7.13
CA GLU A 109 13.06 37.32 5.73
C GLU A 109 11.57 36.94 5.60
N PHE A 110 11.05 36.88 4.35
CA PHE A 110 9.70 36.46 4.04
C PHE A 110 9.58 34.95 4.21
N ILE A 111 8.62 34.54 5.00
CA ILE A 111 8.40 33.11 5.35
C ILE A 111 7.10 32.54 4.80
N LYS A 112 7.09 31.23 4.66
CA LYS A 112 5.95 30.42 4.29
C LYS A 112 5.79 29.25 5.26
N LEU A 113 4.55 28.95 5.61
CA LEU A 113 4.21 27.74 6.38
C LEU A 113 3.74 26.62 5.42
N GLU A 114 4.36 25.48 5.51
CA GLU A 114 3.96 24.29 4.74
C GLU A 114 3.17 23.33 5.64
N ASN A 115 1.94 23.00 5.21
CA ASN A 115 1.06 22.06 5.91
C ASN A 115 0.91 22.36 7.41
N ALA A 116 0.64 23.63 7.75
CA ALA A 116 0.57 24.06 9.15
C ALA A 116 -0.42 23.26 10.01
N SER A 117 -1.56 22.82 9.45
CA SER A 117 -2.57 22.01 10.14
C SER A 117 -2.07 20.61 10.53
N GLU A 118 -1.14 20.07 9.78
CA GLU A 118 -0.58 18.73 10.02
C GLU A 118 0.71 18.79 10.85
N LYS A 119 1.53 19.82 10.67
CA LYS A 119 2.87 19.90 11.25
C LYS A 119 2.95 20.71 12.53
N VAL A 120 2.09 21.72 12.71
CA VAL A 120 2.15 22.58 13.90
C VAL A 120 1.30 21.99 15.00
N VAL A 121 1.91 21.80 16.16
CA VAL A 121 1.25 21.25 17.36
C VAL A 121 1.31 22.24 18.49
N VAL A 122 0.16 22.54 19.08
CA VAL A 122 0.05 23.35 20.30
C VAL A 122 -0.12 22.41 21.49
N SER A 123 0.69 22.58 22.52
CA SER A 123 0.61 21.78 23.76
C SER A 123 0.61 22.68 24.99
N PRO A 124 -0.37 22.56 25.90
CA PRO A 124 -1.54 21.67 25.91
C PRO A 124 -2.44 21.82 24.67
N PRO A 125 -3.12 20.73 24.24
CA PRO A 125 -3.97 20.78 23.07
C PRO A 125 -5.10 21.77 23.22
N GLN A 126 -5.55 22.35 22.10
CA GLN A 126 -6.65 23.29 22.02
C GLN A 126 -7.88 22.56 21.43
N LEU A 127 -9.00 22.56 22.11
CA LEU A 127 -10.25 21.98 21.59
C LEU A 127 -10.78 22.79 20.40
N GLU A 128 -10.70 24.12 20.49
CA GLU A 128 -10.88 24.98 19.32
C GLU A 128 -9.54 25.19 18.63
N GLN A 129 -9.43 24.71 17.40
CA GLN A 129 -8.19 24.77 16.64
C GLN A 129 -7.60 26.20 16.61
N ALA A 130 -6.31 26.33 16.99
CA ALA A 130 -5.59 27.59 16.96
C ALA A 130 -5.50 28.13 15.54
N GLU A 131 -5.66 29.45 15.40
CA GLU A 131 -5.54 30.11 14.10
C GLU A 131 -4.08 30.49 13.86
N ILE A 132 -3.45 29.86 12.86
CA ILE A 132 -2.04 30.04 12.52
C ILE A 132 -1.93 30.65 11.13
N LYS A 133 -1.32 31.85 11.03
CA LYS A 133 -1.17 32.59 9.79
C LYS A 133 0.26 33.08 9.59
N ALA A 134 0.82 32.84 8.42
CA ALA A 134 2.05 33.48 7.98
C ALA A 134 1.72 34.67 7.07
N THR A 135 2.28 35.84 7.36
CA THR A 135 2.07 37.04 6.58
C THR A 135 3.38 37.83 6.48
N GLY A 136 3.98 37.83 5.29
CA GLY A 136 5.26 38.51 5.09
C GLY A 136 6.38 37.88 5.93
N LYS A 137 6.97 38.66 6.82
CA LYS A 137 8.03 38.24 7.75
C LYS A 137 7.54 37.86 9.13
N LYS A 138 6.25 37.48 9.27
CA LYS A 138 5.60 37.21 10.55
C LYS A 138 4.71 35.99 10.53
N ILE A 139 4.80 35.18 11.59
CA ILE A 139 3.79 34.19 11.96
C ILE A 139 2.96 34.75 13.11
N SER A 140 1.65 34.62 13.00
CA SER A 140 0.69 34.95 14.05
C SER A 140 -0.08 33.69 14.44
N VAL A 141 -0.05 33.35 15.73
CA VAL A 141 -0.80 32.25 16.33
C VAL A 141 -1.80 32.82 17.32
N LEU A 142 -3.09 32.50 17.13
CA LEU A 142 -4.16 32.89 18.03
C LEU A 142 -4.72 31.63 18.69
N LEU A 143 -4.50 31.50 20.01
CA LEU A 143 -5.09 30.44 20.85
C LEU A 143 -6.53 30.84 21.17
N LYS A 144 -7.49 29.98 20.85
CA LYS A 144 -8.90 30.28 21.03
C LYS A 144 -9.38 29.92 22.45
N ASP A 145 -8.92 28.76 22.93
CA ASP A 145 -9.26 28.30 24.27
C ASP A 145 -8.73 29.23 25.36
N SER A 146 -9.34 29.16 26.55
CA SER A 146 -8.83 29.85 27.72
C SER A 146 -7.51 29.23 28.19
N LEU A 147 -6.54 30.08 28.49
CA LEU A 147 -5.25 29.63 28.97
C LEU A 147 -5.39 29.05 30.39
N LYS A 148 -4.83 27.86 30.59
CA LYS A 148 -4.77 27.19 31.90
C LYS A 148 -3.76 27.93 32.79
N PRO A 149 -4.03 28.16 34.08
CA PRO A 149 -3.10 28.79 34.99
C PRO A 149 -1.88 27.90 35.27
N ASN A 150 -0.75 28.52 35.59
CA ASN A 150 0.52 27.85 35.94
C ASN A 150 0.90 26.76 34.96
N THR A 151 0.79 27.03 33.65
CA THR A 151 0.96 26.04 32.59
C THR A 151 1.93 26.56 31.55
N THR A 152 2.92 25.76 31.21
CA THR A 152 3.81 26.02 30.09
C THR A 152 3.10 25.64 28.78
N TYR A 153 3.06 26.55 27.83
CA TYR A 153 2.56 26.34 26.46
C TYR A 153 3.71 26.20 25.51
N THR A 154 3.65 25.21 24.64
CA THR A 154 4.60 25.00 23.55
C THR A 154 3.87 25.01 22.22
N ILE A 155 4.43 25.71 21.23
CA ILE A 155 3.97 25.70 19.85
C ILE A 155 5.13 25.14 19.02
N ASP A 156 5.00 23.88 18.66
CA ASP A 156 6.00 23.17 17.86
C ASP A 156 5.66 23.29 16.38
N PHE A 157 6.49 24.00 15.65
CA PHE A 157 6.34 24.17 14.20
C PHE A 157 6.99 23.04 13.40
N SER A 158 7.74 22.14 14.06
CA SER A 158 8.50 21.11 13.39
C SER A 158 9.34 21.73 12.24
N ASP A 159 9.25 21.19 11.03
CA ASP A 159 9.91 21.68 9.81
C ASP A 159 8.98 22.49 8.88
N ALA A 160 7.87 23.02 9.42
CA ALA A 160 6.85 23.73 8.63
C ALA A 160 7.33 25.09 8.10
N ILE A 161 8.32 25.74 8.77
CA ILE A 161 8.77 27.09 8.44
C ILE A 161 9.85 27.03 7.36
N LYS A 162 9.62 27.79 6.27
CA LYS A 162 10.56 27.94 5.15
C LYS A 162 10.60 29.38 4.70
N ASP A 163 11.69 29.77 4.04
CA ASP A 163 11.66 31.00 3.28
C ASP A 163 10.68 30.90 2.11
N ASN A 164 10.17 32.05 1.69
CA ASN A 164 9.15 32.12 0.65
C ASN A 164 9.73 32.02 -0.77
N ASN A 165 11.00 32.41 -0.98
CA ASN A 165 11.60 32.55 -2.29
C ASN A 165 12.29 31.26 -2.73
N GLU A 166 13.29 30.83 -1.99
CA GLU A 166 14.12 29.66 -2.29
C GLU A 166 13.57 28.37 -1.68
N GLY A 167 12.77 28.47 -0.62
CA GLY A 167 12.19 27.35 0.10
C GLY A 167 13.16 26.68 1.07
N ASN A 168 14.17 27.42 1.54
CA ASN A 168 15.13 26.93 2.54
C ASN A 168 14.43 26.64 3.86
N PRO A 169 14.53 25.43 4.42
CA PRO A 169 13.86 25.09 5.66
C PRO A 169 14.60 25.69 6.86
N MET A 170 13.86 26.28 7.80
CA MET A 170 14.41 26.72 9.08
C MET A 170 14.89 25.55 9.95
N GLY A 171 14.33 24.36 9.75
CA GLY A 171 14.50 23.22 10.65
C GLY A 171 13.46 23.19 11.76
N ASN A 172 13.69 22.36 12.76
CA ASN A 172 12.75 22.21 13.86
C ASN A 172 12.78 23.44 14.76
N TYR A 173 11.65 24.13 14.86
CA TYR A 173 11.47 25.29 15.72
C TYR A 173 10.31 25.11 16.67
N THR A 174 10.53 25.41 17.96
CA THR A 174 9.51 25.39 18.99
C THR A 174 9.54 26.70 19.75
N TYR A 175 8.39 27.36 19.83
CA TYR A 175 8.17 28.53 20.66
C TYR A 175 7.49 28.12 21.97
N SER A 176 7.88 28.73 23.09
CA SER A 176 7.32 28.41 24.42
C SER A 176 7.05 29.65 25.25
N PHE A 177 6.05 29.58 26.13
CA PHE A 177 5.77 30.57 27.16
C PHE A 177 5.05 29.92 28.32
N SER A 178 4.99 30.57 29.48
CA SER A 178 4.26 30.07 30.64
C SER A 178 3.24 31.13 31.15
N THR A 179 2.10 30.63 31.57
CA THR A 179 1.11 31.45 32.31
C THR A 179 1.42 31.57 33.82
N GLY A 180 2.43 30.84 34.28
CA GLY A 180 2.97 30.89 35.64
C GLY A 180 4.35 31.50 35.68
N SER A 181 4.99 31.49 36.86
CA SER A 181 6.27 32.15 37.13
C SER A 181 7.50 31.38 36.64
N HIS A 182 7.35 30.15 36.11
CA HIS A 182 8.44 29.33 35.60
C HIS A 182 8.01 28.55 34.36
N ILE A 183 8.98 28.05 33.62
CA ILE A 183 8.81 27.25 32.41
C ILE A 183 9.27 25.83 32.67
N ASP A 184 8.42 24.87 32.32
CA ASP A 184 8.78 23.46 32.31
C ASP A 184 9.64 23.15 31.07
N THR A 185 10.75 22.44 31.28
CA THR A 185 11.74 22.19 30.22
C THR A 185 12.02 20.74 29.94
N LEU A 186 11.42 19.81 30.72
CA LEU A 186 11.67 18.39 30.51
C LEU A 186 11.01 17.91 29.21
N GLU A 187 11.59 16.86 28.64
CA GLU A 187 11.10 16.24 27.41
C GLU A 187 10.93 14.73 27.57
N VAL A 188 10.01 14.17 26.80
CA VAL A 188 9.79 12.73 26.69
C VAL A 188 9.77 12.38 25.22
N ALA A 189 10.63 11.44 24.81
CA ALA A 189 10.74 11.08 23.41
C ALA A 189 10.68 9.56 23.19
N GLY A 190 10.36 9.18 21.96
CA GLY A 190 10.25 7.79 21.56
C GLY A 190 9.75 7.61 20.14
N THR A 191 9.34 6.39 19.83
CA THR A 191 8.86 6.00 18.49
C THR A 191 7.53 5.28 18.59
N VAL A 192 6.61 5.56 17.67
CA VAL A 192 5.35 4.84 17.51
C VAL A 192 5.45 3.95 16.27
N LEU A 193 5.26 2.65 16.49
CA LEU A 193 5.27 1.62 15.46
C LEU A 193 3.91 0.91 15.42
N ALA A 194 3.46 0.54 14.22
CA ALA A 194 2.30 -0.32 14.06
C ALA A 194 2.60 -1.70 14.66
N ALA A 195 1.78 -2.17 15.58
CA ALA A 195 2.02 -3.40 16.34
C ALA A 195 2.16 -4.64 15.45
N GLN A 196 1.35 -4.73 14.39
CA GLN A 196 1.30 -5.88 13.51
C GLN A 196 2.56 -6.07 12.65
N ASN A 197 3.25 -4.98 12.26
CA ASN A 197 4.27 -5.04 11.21
C ASN A 197 5.45 -4.08 11.41
N LEU A 198 5.55 -3.43 12.57
CA LEU A 198 6.59 -2.45 12.93
C LEU A 198 6.80 -1.32 11.89
N GLU A 199 5.75 -0.98 11.12
CA GLU A 199 5.79 0.22 10.29
C GLU A 199 5.75 1.48 11.16
N PRO A 200 6.56 2.50 10.88
CA PRO A 200 6.44 3.78 11.55
C PRO A 200 5.05 4.39 11.34
N VAL A 201 4.42 4.87 12.41
CA VAL A 201 3.10 5.51 12.34
C VAL A 201 3.28 7.02 12.27
N LYS A 202 3.19 7.57 11.05
CA LYS A 202 3.29 9.02 10.81
C LYS A 202 2.03 9.74 11.27
N GLY A 203 2.20 10.88 11.94
CA GLY A 203 1.12 11.81 12.22
C GLY A 203 0.26 11.48 13.42
N ILE A 204 0.46 10.34 14.06
CA ILE A 204 -0.25 9.97 15.28
C ILE A 204 0.10 10.94 16.42
N LEU A 205 -0.88 11.32 17.21
CA LEU A 205 -0.67 12.14 18.39
C LEU A 205 -0.17 11.27 19.56
N VAL A 206 0.79 11.76 20.30
CA VAL A 206 1.30 11.11 21.51
C VAL A 206 1.16 12.06 22.67
N GLY A 207 0.51 11.62 23.74
CA GLY A 207 0.21 12.50 24.86
C GLY A 207 0.44 11.89 26.23
N LEU A 208 0.60 12.77 27.20
CA LEU A 208 0.81 12.43 28.60
C LEU A 208 -0.43 12.76 29.43
N TYR A 209 -0.69 11.93 30.43
CA TYR A 209 -1.71 12.12 31.46
C TYR A 209 -1.06 12.06 32.85
N ALA A 210 -1.37 13.03 33.70
CA ALA A 210 -0.93 13.03 35.10
C ALA A 210 -1.84 12.17 35.99
N GLU A 211 -3.07 11.92 35.55
CA GLU A 211 -4.02 11.07 36.22
C GLU A 211 -3.84 9.60 35.80
N PHE A 212 -3.87 8.68 36.77
CA PHE A 212 -3.61 7.25 36.56
C PHE A 212 -4.89 6.42 36.42
N ALA A 213 -6.07 7.03 36.46
CA ALA A 213 -7.32 6.33 36.22
C ALA A 213 -7.39 5.80 34.79
N ASP A 214 -7.72 4.52 34.59
CA ASP A 214 -7.77 3.90 33.25
C ASP A 214 -8.81 4.59 32.33
N SER A 215 -9.82 5.26 32.90
CA SER A 215 -10.81 5.99 32.12
C SER A 215 -10.35 7.37 31.64
N CYS A 216 -9.18 7.88 32.05
CA CYS A 216 -8.77 9.25 31.71
C CYS A 216 -8.56 9.43 30.20
N PHE A 217 -8.04 8.42 29.50
CA PHE A 217 -7.83 8.44 28.05
C PHE A 217 -9.13 8.61 27.24
N GLN A 218 -10.25 8.11 27.78
CA GLN A 218 -11.58 8.24 27.16
C GLN A 218 -12.33 9.50 27.58
N LYS A 219 -12.06 10.04 28.81
CA LYS A 219 -12.86 11.12 29.39
C LYS A 219 -12.21 12.49 29.34
N GLN A 220 -10.89 12.55 29.29
CA GLN A 220 -10.13 13.79 29.37
C GLN A 220 -9.23 13.96 28.15
N PRO A 221 -9.03 15.19 27.65
CA PRO A 221 -8.02 15.45 26.64
C PRO A 221 -6.61 15.29 27.21
N MET A 222 -5.65 15.01 26.37
CA MET A 222 -4.25 14.89 26.74
C MET A 222 -3.73 16.15 27.46
N LEU A 223 -2.91 15.98 28.50
CA LEU A 223 -2.30 17.09 29.23
C LEU A 223 -1.21 17.76 28.39
N ARG A 224 -0.37 16.96 27.76
CA ARG A 224 0.70 17.35 26.84
C ARG A 224 0.60 16.50 25.61
N VAL A 225 0.91 17.08 24.44
CA VAL A 225 0.79 16.39 23.18
C VAL A 225 1.96 16.73 22.26
N ALA A 226 2.40 15.73 21.48
CA ALA A 226 3.28 15.88 20.33
C ALA A 226 2.74 15.03 19.19
N ARG A 227 3.22 15.27 17.98
CA ARG A 227 2.87 14.49 16.78
C ARG A 227 4.09 13.72 16.29
N ALA A 228 3.91 12.45 15.96
CA ALA A 228 4.97 11.63 15.41
C ALA A 228 5.33 12.03 13.98
N ASP A 229 6.62 12.08 13.68
CA ASP A 229 7.15 12.40 12.35
C ASP A 229 6.97 11.21 11.36
N SER A 230 7.50 11.35 10.16
CA SER A 230 7.45 10.31 9.12
C SER A 230 8.20 9.01 9.47
N ARG A 231 9.03 9.03 10.51
CA ARG A 231 9.73 7.87 11.07
C ARG A 231 9.02 7.31 12.31
N GLY A 232 7.85 7.88 12.66
CA GLY A 232 7.15 7.56 13.89
C GLY A 232 7.77 8.17 15.14
N TYR A 233 8.82 8.98 15.01
CA TYR A 233 9.53 9.59 16.15
C TYR A 233 8.75 10.82 16.67
N PHE A 234 8.62 10.92 17.99
CA PHE A 234 7.95 12.02 18.68
C PHE A 234 8.82 12.58 19.81
N VAL A 235 8.61 13.86 20.12
CA VAL A 235 9.20 14.53 21.29
C VAL A 235 8.13 15.40 21.93
N ILE A 236 7.71 15.05 23.14
CA ILE A 236 6.79 15.84 23.97
C ILE A 236 7.61 16.82 24.80
N LYS A 237 7.47 18.10 24.54
CA LYS A 237 8.23 19.18 25.17
C LYS A 237 7.43 19.93 26.25
N GLY A 238 8.13 20.64 27.12
CA GLY A 238 7.51 21.46 28.16
C GLY A 238 6.82 20.65 29.23
N VAL A 239 7.41 19.52 29.62
CA VAL A 239 6.85 18.61 30.62
C VAL A 239 7.33 19.03 32.00
N ALA A 240 6.42 19.13 32.97
CA ALA A 240 6.75 19.36 34.38
C ALA A 240 7.36 18.10 35.03
N PRO A 241 8.15 18.24 36.08
CA PRO A 241 8.55 17.09 36.90
C PRO A 241 7.32 16.37 37.49
N GLY A 242 7.27 15.05 37.33
CA GLY A 242 6.12 14.26 37.80
C GLY A 242 6.11 12.84 37.30
N ALA A 243 5.02 12.16 37.53
CA ALA A 243 4.76 10.81 37.03
C ALA A 243 3.58 10.84 36.05
N TYR A 244 3.71 10.18 34.91
CA TYR A 244 2.76 10.25 33.83
C TYR A 244 2.44 8.88 33.24
N ARG A 245 1.23 8.75 32.67
CA ARG A 245 0.88 7.70 31.71
C ARG A 245 1.06 8.26 30.30
N ILE A 246 1.47 7.41 29.37
CA ILE A 246 1.66 7.78 27.95
C ILE A 246 0.71 7.00 27.08
N TYR A 247 0.07 7.72 26.13
CA TYR A 247 -0.84 7.17 25.16
C TYR A 247 -0.55 7.76 23.77
N ALA A 248 -0.81 6.97 22.73
CA ALA A 248 -0.86 7.48 21.37
C ALA A 248 -2.27 7.32 20.80
N LEU A 249 -2.69 8.25 19.95
CA LEU A 249 -4.03 8.33 19.39
C LEU A 249 -4.00 8.87 17.98
N ASN A 250 -4.55 8.13 17.03
CA ASN A 250 -4.86 8.64 15.71
C ASN A 250 -6.26 9.27 15.73
N ASP A 251 -6.31 10.46 16.32
CA ASP A 251 -7.51 11.24 16.58
C ASP A 251 -8.19 11.64 15.25
N GLN A 252 -9.39 11.17 15.01
CA GLN A 252 -10.12 11.40 13.76
C GLN A 252 -11.12 12.56 13.89
N ASP A 253 -11.63 12.84 15.07
CA ASP A 253 -12.62 13.89 15.32
C ASP A 253 -12.07 15.17 15.99
N GLY A 254 -10.80 15.15 16.42
CA GLY A 254 -10.09 16.32 16.95
C GLY A 254 -10.41 16.64 18.41
N ASP A 255 -10.90 15.67 19.18
CA ASP A 255 -11.27 15.87 20.60
C ASP A 255 -10.15 15.51 21.59
N TYR A 256 -9.02 14.97 21.09
CA TYR A 256 -7.85 14.53 21.86
C TYR A 256 -8.15 13.46 22.91
N ARG A 257 -9.17 12.62 22.66
CA ARG A 257 -9.62 11.53 23.52
C ARG A 257 -9.86 10.29 22.69
N PHE A 258 -9.72 9.13 23.29
CA PHE A 258 -10.14 7.88 22.64
C PHE A 258 -11.67 7.74 22.73
N SER A 259 -12.35 8.15 21.67
CA SER A 259 -13.81 8.18 21.59
C SER A 259 -14.37 7.08 20.70
N GLN A 260 -13.61 6.61 19.70
CA GLN A 260 -14.07 5.68 18.69
C GLN A 260 -13.16 4.43 18.60
N LYS A 261 -13.78 3.24 18.52
CA LYS A 261 -13.04 1.97 18.35
C LYS A 261 -12.24 1.88 17.03
N SER A 262 -12.58 2.72 16.05
CA SER A 262 -11.86 2.81 14.77
C SER A 262 -10.55 3.60 14.84
N GLU A 263 -10.33 4.31 15.94
CA GLU A 263 -9.10 5.06 16.15
C GLU A 263 -7.96 4.11 16.51
N GLN A 264 -6.83 4.29 15.82
CA GLN A 264 -5.62 3.57 16.16
C GLN A 264 -5.01 4.15 17.43
N ILE A 265 -4.72 3.31 18.38
CA ILE A 265 -4.19 3.71 19.70
C ILE A 265 -2.94 2.93 20.06
N ALA A 266 -2.15 3.50 20.98
CA ALA A 266 -1.12 2.77 21.70
C ALA A 266 -1.08 3.23 23.16
N PHE A 267 -0.69 2.34 24.06
CA PHE A 267 -0.53 2.67 25.48
C PHE A 267 0.61 1.85 26.09
N SER A 268 1.20 2.39 27.18
CA SER A 268 2.14 1.65 28.02
C SER A 268 1.58 1.56 29.44
N HIS A 269 1.83 0.43 30.09
CA HIS A 269 1.55 0.25 31.53
C HIS A 269 2.60 0.92 32.41
N ASP A 270 3.77 1.26 31.83
CA ASP A 270 4.86 1.86 32.57
C ASP A 270 4.56 3.30 32.97
N THR A 271 5.02 3.66 34.16
CA THR A 271 4.97 5.04 34.64
C THR A 271 6.16 5.82 34.09
N ILE A 272 5.87 6.86 33.33
CA ILE A 272 6.87 7.75 32.75
C ILE A 272 7.27 8.81 33.76
N ARG A 273 8.55 8.94 34.07
CA ARG A 273 9.14 9.95 34.96
C ARG A 273 10.20 10.74 34.19
N PRO A 274 9.84 11.90 33.62
CA PRO A 274 10.80 12.71 32.89
C PRO A 274 11.93 13.18 33.78
N SER A 275 13.14 13.10 33.29
CA SER A 275 14.35 13.57 33.94
C SER A 275 15.38 14.04 32.92
N PHE A 276 16.52 14.54 33.36
CA PHE A 276 17.62 14.92 32.49
C PHE A 276 18.96 14.51 33.09
N CYS A 277 19.93 14.33 32.23
CA CYS A 277 21.33 14.09 32.61
C CYS A 277 22.26 14.78 31.62
N ASP A 278 23.47 15.10 32.08
CA ASP A 278 24.51 15.59 31.20
C ASP A 278 25.06 14.45 30.35
N ALA A 279 25.17 14.69 29.06
CA ALA A 279 25.66 13.74 28.08
C ALA A 279 26.68 14.40 27.13
N MET A 280 27.48 13.60 26.45
CA MET A 280 28.44 14.03 25.46
C MET A 280 28.08 13.42 24.11
N ARG A 281 27.95 14.24 23.07
CA ARG A 281 27.83 13.74 21.70
C ARG A 281 29.10 14.00 20.92
N GLN A 282 29.38 13.13 20.00
CA GLN A 282 30.50 13.25 19.08
C GLN A 282 29.98 13.71 17.73
N ASP A 283 30.34 14.95 17.35
CA ASP A 283 30.01 15.50 16.05
C ASP A 283 31.19 15.31 15.11
N THR A 284 31.01 14.53 14.05
CA THR A 284 32.04 14.28 13.04
C THR A 284 31.92 15.31 11.93
N LEU A 285 32.93 16.14 11.76
CA LEU A 285 33.05 17.08 10.63
C LEU A 285 33.77 16.37 9.49
N TRP A 286 33.09 16.24 8.36
CA TRP A 286 33.65 15.61 7.17
C TRP A 286 34.36 16.62 6.29
N LEU A 287 35.55 16.29 5.79
CA LEU A 287 36.26 17.05 4.77
C LEU A 287 35.64 16.77 3.38
N ASP A 288 35.35 15.51 3.11
CA ASP A 288 34.67 15.00 1.95
C ASP A 288 33.89 13.69 2.30
N SER A 289 33.35 12.99 1.33
CA SER A 289 32.56 11.77 1.55
C SER A 289 33.34 10.60 2.18
N LEU A 290 34.67 10.67 2.21
CA LEU A 290 35.55 9.59 2.68
C LEU A 290 36.50 10.04 3.81
N HIS A 291 36.73 11.35 3.97
CA HIS A 291 37.73 11.86 4.91
C HIS A 291 37.09 12.69 6.01
N ILE A 292 37.43 12.36 7.26
CA ILE A 292 37.01 13.13 8.43
C ILE A 292 37.97 14.32 8.59
N LYS A 293 37.39 15.53 8.69
CA LYS A 293 38.13 16.76 8.95
C LYS A 293 38.44 16.93 10.44
N ASP A 294 37.46 16.70 11.28
CA ASP A 294 37.58 16.91 12.73
C ASP A 294 36.48 16.10 13.47
N ILE A 295 36.73 15.81 14.74
CA ILE A 295 35.78 15.15 15.64
C ILE A 295 35.64 16.04 16.87
N LYS A 296 34.47 16.70 16.99
CA LYS A 296 34.16 17.54 18.14
C LYS A 296 33.32 16.79 19.15
N ARG A 297 33.72 16.85 20.41
CA ARG A 297 32.91 16.36 21.53
C ARG A 297 32.20 17.54 22.16
N THR A 298 30.87 17.56 22.07
CA THR A 298 30.02 18.64 22.58
C THR A 298 29.16 18.11 23.71
N GLY A 299 29.22 18.75 24.87
CA GLY A 299 28.31 18.47 25.97
C GLY A 299 26.89 18.94 25.64
N TYR A 300 25.90 18.15 26.00
CA TYR A 300 24.48 18.52 25.86
C TYR A 300 23.66 17.92 27.00
N THR A 301 22.50 18.49 27.27
CA THR A 301 21.53 17.93 28.20
C THR A 301 20.70 16.88 27.51
N ARG A 302 20.75 15.64 27.98
CA ARG A 302 19.92 14.53 27.51
C ARG A 302 18.70 14.42 28.39
N PHE A 303 17.52 14.53 27.80
CA PHE A 303 16.26 14.25 28.48
C PHE A 303 15.95 12.77 28.39
N THR A 304 15.38 12.22 29.46
CA THR A 304 14.99 10.82 29.54
C THR A 304 13.58 10.68 30.08
N PRO A 305 12.81 9.66 29.63
CA PRO A 305 13.13 8.67 28.61
C PRO A 305 13.13 9.25 27.20
N ASP A 306 14.04 8.75 26.35
CA ASP A 306 14.18 9.14 24.94
C ASP A 306 14.10 7.95 23.95
N ASP A 307 13.85 6.76 24.48
CA ASP A 307 13.85 5.47 23.77
C ASP A 307 12.53 4.70 23.89
N LEU A 308 11.44 5.40 24.22
CA LEU A 308 10.13 4.76 24.36
C LEU A 308 9.65 4.19 23.01
N VAL A 309 9.11 2.97 23.05
CA VAL A 309 8.47 2.37 21.90
C VAL A 309 7.01 2.09 22.20
N LEU A 310 6.12 2.75 21.46
CA LEU A 310 4.68 2.53 21.55
C LEU A 310 4.22 1.70 20.35
N ARG A 311 3.47 0.63 20.61
CA ARG A 311 2.94 -0.27 19.58
C ARG A 311 1.49 0.08 19.30
N ALA A 312 1.26 0.76 18.18
CA ALA A 312 -0.06 1.22 17.79
C ALA A 312 -0.88 0.11 17.14
N PHE A 313 -2.12 -0.01 17.56
CA PHE A 313 -3.06 -1.02 17.08
C PHE A 313 -4.48 -0.43 16.98
N GLU A 314 -5.31 -1.09 16.22
CA GLU A 314 -6.74 -0.82 16.13
C GLU A 314 -7.50 -1.88 16.92
N HIS A 315 -8.54 -1.48 17.60
CA HIS A 315 -9.45 -2.42 18.27
C HIS A 315 -10.13 -3.32 17.25
N VAL A 316 -10.35 -4.58 17.62
CA VAL A 316 -11.23 -5.43 16.83
C VAL A 316 -12.63 -4.82 16.84
N GLN A 317 -13.11 -4.45 15.65
CA GLN A 317 -14.52 -4.04 15.51
C GLN A 317 -15.40 -5.27 15.71
N THR A 318 -15.96 -5.38 16.90
CA THR A 318 -16.87 -6.48 17.26
C THR A 318 -18.33 -6.13 17.03
N ASP A 319 -18.62 -4.86 16.72
CA ASP A 319 -19.97 -4.39 16.51
C ASP A 319 -20.53 -4.98 15.21
N ARG A 320 -21.64 -5.70 15.35
CA ARG A 320 -22.26 -6.44 14.28
C ARG A 320 -23.46 -5.70 13.72
N PHE A 321 -23.37 -5.32 12.45
CA PHE A 321 -24.45 -4.72 11.68
C PHE A 321 -24.61 -5.48 10.36
N PHE A 322 -25.82 -5.47 9.83
CA PHE A 322 -26.05 -5.86 8.44
C PHE A 322 -25.56 -4.76 7.52
N LEU A 323 -24.70 -5.11 6.57
CA LEU A 323 -24.13 -4.16 5.61
C LEU A 323 -24.93 -4.13 4.31
N LYS A 324 -25.13 -5.29 3.69
CA LYS A 324 -25.83 -5.44 2.41
C LYS A 324 -26.17 -6.87 2.08
N ALA A 325 -27.12 -7.02 1.14
CA ALA A 325 -27.35 -8.28 0.42
C ALA A 325 -26.98 -8.08 -1.04
N GLU A 326 -26.32 -9.08 -1.65
CA GLU A 326 -25.97 -9.04 -3.06
C GLU A 326 -26.29 -10.37 -3.75
N ARG A 327 -26.94 -10.30 -4.92
CA ARG A 327 -27.18 -11.44 -5.80
C ARG A 327 -26.50 -11.20 -7.14
N GLN A 328 -25.17 -11.47 -7.16
CA GLN A 328 -24.36 -11.28 -8.36
C GLN A 328 -24.60 -12.37 -9.39
N GLN A 329 -24.74 -13.61 -8.92
CA GLN A 329 -25.11 -14.78 -9.71
C GLN A 329 -26.61 -15.09 -9.51
N PRO A 330 -27.30 -15.60 -10.54
CA PRO A 330 -28.72 -15.87 -10.43
C PRO A 330 -29.04 -16.99 -9.44
N ASN A 331 -28.12 -17.91 -9.21
CA ASN A 331 -28.26 -19.10 -8.39
C ASN A 331 -27.77 -18.94 -6.95
N SER A 332 -27.27 -17.76 -6.56
CA SER A 332 -26.82 -17.52 -5.19
C SER A 332 -26.96 -16.06 -4.80
N PHE A 333 -27.12 -15.79 -3.52
CA PHE A 333 -27.01 -14.47 -2.93
C PHE A 333 -26.16 -14.53 -1.67
N SER A 334 -25.53 -13.42 -1.34
CA SER A 334 -24.67 -13.30 -0.15
C SER A 334 -25.14 -12.17 0.74
N LEU A 335 -25.13 -12.42 2.04
CA LEU A 335 -25.38 -11.45 3.10
C LEU A 335 -24.04 -11.07 3.73
N PHE A 336 -23.80 -9.77 3.88
CA PHE A 336 -22.57 -9.22 4.41
C PHE A 336 -22.85 -8.53 5.75
N PHE A 337 -22.05 -8.85 6.75
CA PHE A 337 -22.09 -8.25 8.08
C PHE A 337 -20.74 -7.63 8.41
N SER A 338 -20.74 -6.61 9.26
CA SER A 338 -19.50 -5.97 9.74
C SER A 338 -18.64 -6.90 10.59
N TYR A 339 -19.27 -7.83 11.29
CA TYR A 339 -18.62 -8.81 12.16
C TYR A 339 -19.33 -10.16 12.17
N GLY A 340 -18.59 -11.23 12.45
CA GLY A 340 -19.14 -12.58 12.49
C GLY A 340 -20.06 -12.87 13.68
N SER A 341 -20.80 -13.97 13.61
CA SER A 341 -21.59 -14.50 14.73
C SER A 341 -21.59 -16.00 14.73
N LYS A 342 -21.60 -16.61 15.94
CA LYS A 342 -21.79 -18.07 16.06
C LYS A 342 -23.16 -18.50 15.54
N LYS A 343 -24.20 -17.69 15.76
CA LYS A 343 -25.55 -17.93 15.27
C LYS A 343 -25.69 -17.33 13.86
N LEU A 344 -26.06 -18.17 12.90
CA LEU A 344 -26.38 -17.72 11.55
C LEU A 344 -27.71 -16.97 11.53
N PRO A 345 -27.93 -16.04 10.58
CA PRO A 345 -29.21 -15.38 10.41
C PRO A 345 -30.29 -16.39 9.97
N GLU A 346 -31.47 -16.22 10.52
CA GLU A 346 -32.68 -17.00 10.15
C GLU A 346 -33.39 -16.24 9.02
N LEU A 347 -33.66 -16.92 7.91
CA LEU A 347 -34.38 -16.35 6.78
C LEU A 347 -35.79 -16.93 6.72
N THR A 348 -36.79 -16.06 6.73
CA THR A 348 -38.18 -16.41 6.49
C THR A 348 -38.57 -15.88 5.11
N PRO A 349 -38.81 -16.75 4.12
CA PRO A 349 -39.25 -16.34 2.79
C PRO A 349 -40.62 -15.66 2.83
N LEU A 350 -40.81 -14.62 2.01
CA LEU A 350 -42.06 -13.89 1.93
C LEU A 350 -42.77 -14.13 0.58
N ASN A 351 -42.06 -14.47 -0.48
CA ASN A 351 -42.60 -14.63 -1.83
C ASN A 351 -42.15 -15.93 -2.52
N PHE A 352 -41.57 -16.88 -1.77
CA PHE A 352 -41.16 -18.20 -2.26
C PHE A 352 -41.14 -19.23 -1.11
N ASP A 353 -41.08 -20.52 -1.43
CA ASP A 353 -40.86 -21.59 -0.45
C ASP A 353 -39.33 -21.86 -0.35
N ALA A 354 -38.81 -21.89 0.86
CA ALA A 354 -37.40 -22.18 1.11
C ALA A 354 -37.15 -23.52 1.79
N THR A 355 -38.17 -24.35 1.95
CA THR A 355 -38.02 -25.65 2.59
C THR A 355 -36.99 -26.49 1.82
N ASP A 356 -35.81 -26.74 2.44
CA ASP A 356 -34.66 -27.45 1.85
C ASP A 356 -34.11 -26.86 0.53
N GLN A 357 -34.52 -25.65 0.17
CA GLN A 357 -34.11 -25.01 -1.09
C GLN A 357 -32.83 -24.17 -1.00
N LEU A 358 -32.35 -23.90 0.22
CA LEU A 358 -31.18 -23.10 0.45
C LEU A 358 -30.02 -23.94 0.97
N LEU A 359 -28.88 -23.92 0.25
CA LEU A 359 -27.63 -24.45 0.74
C LEU A 359 -26.78 -23.28 1.29
N ILE A 360 -26.42 -23.38 2.57
CA ILE A 360 -25.70 -22.31 3.26
C ILE A 360 -24.19 -22.58 3.19
N GLU A 361 -23.43 -21.55 2.81
CA GLU A 361 -21.96 -21.55 2.78
C GLU A 361 -21.46 -20.29 3.50
N PRO A 362 -21.12 -20.37 4.80
CA PRO A 362 -20.57 -19.24 5.54
C PRO A 362 -19.07 -19.08 5.29
N SER A 363 -18.57 -17.85 5.38
CA SER A 363 -17.13 -17.56 5.47
C SER A 363 -16.55 -18.12 6.78
N ALA A 364 -15.23 -18.28 6.84
CA ALA A 364 -14.53 -18.73 8.06
C ALA A 364 -14.85 -17.86 9.29
N ARG A 365 -15.04 -16.55 9.09
CA ARG A 365 -15.43 -15.59 10.15
C ARG A 365 -16.95 -15.49 10.36
N ARG A 366 -17.77 -16.11 9.51
CA ARG A 366 -19.23 -15.96 9.50
C ARG A 366 -19.73 -14.52 9.38
N ASP A 367 -18.93 -13.66 8.78
CA ASP A 367 -19.27 -12.29 8.42
C ASP A 367 -19.90 -12.18 7.04
N THR A 368 -19.62 -13.15 6.18
CA THR A 368 -20.22 -13.29 4.86
C THR A 368 -20.89 -14.66 4.77
N ILE A 369 -22.16 -14.68 4.39
CA ILE A 369 -22.93 -15.92 4.30
C ILE A 369 -23.55 -15.99 2.92
N THR A 370 -23.17 -17.01 2.15
CA THR A 370 -23.70 -17.26 0.80
C THR A 370 -24.77 -18.33 0.87
N TYR A 371 -25.90 -18.04 0.27
CA TYR A 371 -27.04 -18.94 0.11
C TYR A 371 -27.15 -19.35 -1.35
N TRP A 372 -27.08 -20.65 -1.59
CA TRP A 372 -27.24 -21.24 -2.92
C TRP A 372 -28.67 -21.74 -3.07
N LEU A 373 -29.33 -21.30 -4.16
CA LEU A 373 -30.70 -21.67 -4.50
C LEU A 373 -30.68 -23.05 -5.20
N ARG A 374 -31.25 -24.07 -4.59
CA ARG A 374 -31.32 -25.41 -5.21
C ARG A 374 -32.41 -25.51 -6.30
N ASP A 375 -33.49 -24.78 -6.11
CA ASP A 375 -34.61 -24.79 -7.07
C ASP A 375 -34.31 -23.84 -8.23
N THR A 376 -34.42 -24.38 -9.44
CA THR A 376 -34.23 -23.63 -10.68
C THR A 376 -35.34 -22.59 -10.92
N THR A 377 -36.52 -22.76 -10.32
CA THR A 377 -37.62 -21.78 -10.37
C THR A 377 -37.22 -20.49 -9.63
N LEU A 378 -36.61 -20.63 -8.45
CA LEU A 378 -36.07 -19.52 -7.65
C LEU A 378 -34.88 -18.84 -8.33
N VAL A 379 -34.07 -19.59 -9.05
CA VAL A 379 -32.99 -19.05 -9.86
C VAL A 379 -33.52 -18.09 -10.94
N ASN A 380 -34.72 -18.35 -11.47
CA ASN A 380 -35.34 -17.53 -12.53
C ASN A 380 -36.20 -16.39 -11.98
N GLN A 381 -36.48 -16.37 -10.68
CA GLN A 381 -37.17 -15.28 -10.02
C GLN A 381 -36.19 -14.10 -9.79
N ASP A 382 -36.49 -12.93 -10.37
CA ASP A 382 -35.57 -11.79 -10.32
C ASP A 382 -35.47 -11.14 -8.93
N THR A 383 -36.56 -11.18 -8.15
CA THR A 383 -36.62 -10.59 -6.81
C THR A 383 -37.01 -11.65 -5.77
N LEU A 384 -36.16 -11.82 -4.78
CA LEU A 384 -36.44 -12.65 -3.60
C LEU A 384 -36.69 -11.73 -2.40
N ASN A 385 -37.87 -11.86 -1.78
CA ASN A 385 -38.23 -11.12 -0.58
C ASN A 385 -38.09 -12.05 0.63
N VAL A 386 -37.32 -11.65 1.62
CA VAL A 386 -37.06 -12.41 2.84
C VAL A 386 -37.12 -11.52 4.07
N ALA A 387 -37.71 -12.00 5.13
CA ALA A 387 -37.52 -11.46 6.45
C ALA A 387 -36.30 -12.15 7.08
N MET A 388 -35.28 -11.36 7.44
CA MET A 388 -34.04 -11.84 8.02
C MET A 388 -33.99 -11.47 9.49
N THR A 389 -33.93 -12.47 10.38
CA THR A 389 -33.69 -12.26 11.81
C THR A 389 -32.26 -12.61 12.15
N TYR A 390 -31.51 -11.64 12.70
CA TYR A 390 -30.10 -11.79 13.02
C TYR A 390 -29.75 -11.06 14.31
N LEU A 391 -28.58 -11.34 14.89
CA LEU A 391 -28.07 -10.63 16.04
C LEU A 391 -27.35 -9.34 15.58
N MET A 392 -27.76 -8.20 16.11
CA MET A 392 -27.16 -6.88 15.88
C MET A 392 -26.64 -6.32 17.20
N THR A 393 -25.58 -5.54 17.17
CA THR A 393 -25.04 -4.85 18.33
C THR A 393 -25.86 -3.57 18.58
N ASP A 394 -26.40 -3.43 19.79
CA ASP A 394 -27.12 -2.22 20.23
C ASP A 394 -26.14 -1.11 20.66
N THR A 395 -26.67 0.06 21.04
CA THR A 395 -25.88 1.20 21.52
C THR A 395 -25.11 0.95 22.81
N LEU A 396 -25.44 -0.13 23.53
CA LEU A 396 -24.78 -0.54 24.77
C LEU A 396 -23.72 -1.64 24.52
N GLY A 397 -23.55 -2.06 23.27
CA GLY A 397 -22.61 -3.13 22.90
C GLY A 397 -23.17 -4.54 23.07
N ASN A 398 -24.47 -4.73 23.35
CA ASN A 398 -25.07 -6.04 23.51
C ASN A 398 -25.61 -6.57 22.18
N LEU A 399 -25.55 -7.88 21.99
CA LEU A 399 -26.16 -8.54 20.84
C LEU A 399 -27.66 -8.74 21.06
N VAL A 400 -28.49 -8.03 20.31
CA VAL A 400 -29.94 -8.12 20.33
C VAL A 400 -30.48 -8.65 19.01
N PRO A 401 -31.61 -9.43 19.01
CA PRO A 401 -32.20 -9.89 17.77
C PRO A 401 -32.87 -8.71 17.03
N GLN A 402 -32.55 -8.58 15.75
CA GLN A 402 -33.13 -7.60 14.82
C GLN A 402 -33.73 -8.35 13.63
N THR A 403 -34.88 -7.89 13.15
CA THR A 403 -35.53 -8.43 11.97
C THR A 403 -35.67 -7.36 10.91
N ASP A 404 -35.09 -7.60 9.74
CA ASP A 404 -35.14 -6.71 8.58
C ASP A 404 -35.79 -7.42 7.40
N THR A 405 -36.57 -6.68 6.63
CA THR A 405 -37.15 -7.19 5.37
C THR A 405 -36.26 -6.80 4.21
N LEU A 406 -35.76 -7.80 3.49
CA LEU A 406 -34.83 -7.61 2.38
C LEU A 406 -35.48 -7.94 1.05
N GLN A 407 -35.22 -7.07 0.04
CA GLN A 407 -35.50 -7.32 -1.36
C GLN A 407 -34.18 -7.62 -2.08
N ILE A 408 -33.95 -8.89 -2.40
CA ILE A 408 -32.71 -9.36 -3.01
C ILE A 408 -32.91 -9.43 -4.51
N LEU A 409 -32.40 -8.41 -5.23
CA LEU A 409 -32.54 -8.27 -6.66
C LEU A 409 -31.38 -8.97 -7.39
N SER A 410 -31.70 -9.73 -8.42
CA SER A 410 -30.70 -10.34 -9.30
C SER A 410 -30.03 -9.28 -10.18
N LYS A 411 -28.68 -9.22 -10.15
CA LYS A 411 -27.91 -8.38 -11.10
C LYS A 411 -27.99 -8.89 -12.55
N GLN A 412 -28.49 -10.11 -12.74
CA GLN A 412 -28.70 -10.74 -14.03
C GLN A 412 -30.18 -11.18 -14.17
N PRO A 413 -31.08 -10.26 -14.54
CA PRO A 413 -32.51 -10.56 -14.71
C PRO A 413 -32.77 -11.72 -15.69
N TYR A 414 -33.84 -12.47 -15.46
CA TYR A 414 -34.17 -13.65 -16.26
C TYR A 414 -34.30 -13.34 -17.77
N GLU A 415 -34.97 -12.25 -18.11
CA GLU A 415 -35.08 -11.84 -19.51
C GLU A 415 -33.73 -11.58 -20.19
N LYS A 416 -32.80 -10.94 -19.47
CA LYS A 416 -31.45 -10.69 -19.99
C LYS A 416 -30.71 -12.01 -20.22
N ARG A 417 -30.78 -12.94 -19.27
CA ARG A 417 -30.18 -14.27 -19.40
C ARG A 417 -30.78 -15.08 -20.53
N LEU A 418 -32.10 -14.99 -20.73
CA LEU A 418 -32.79 -15.64 -21.83
C LEU A 418 -32.33 -15.11 -23.19
N LYS A 419 -32.23 -13.78 -23.34
CA LYS A 419 -31.70 -13.15 -24.56
C LYS A 419 -30.24 -13.56 -24.84
N GLU A 420 -29.42 -13.62 -23.82
CA GLU A 420 -28.02 -14.07 -23.94
C GLU A 420 -27.93 -15.55 -24.32
N ALA A 421 -28.78 -16.41 -23.73
CA ALA A 421 -28.86 -17.82 -24.09
C ALA A 421 -29.32 -18.02 -25.54
N GLN A 422 -30.35 -17.28 -25.98
CA GLN A 422 -30.82 -17.31 -27.37
C GLN A 422 -29.73 -16.87 -28.33
N LYS A 423 -29.03 -15.75 -28.03
CA LYS A 423 -27.90 -15.28 -28.83
C LYS A 423 -26.80 -16.32 -28.93
N SER A 424 -26.40 -16.92 -27.81
CA SER A 424 -25.40 -17.98 -27.78
C SER A 424 -25.79 -19.19 -28.61
N PHE A 425 -27.06 -19.57 -28.55
CA PHE A 425 -27.61 -20.66 -29.36
C PHE A 425 -27.58 -20.34 -30.87
N GLU A 426 -27.95 -19.14 -31.26
CA GLU A 426 -27.87 -18.69 -32.66
C GLU A 426 -26.46 -18.61 -33.20
N GLU A 427 -25.53 -18.13 -32.36
CA GLU A 427 -24.10 -18.09 -32.71
C GLU A 427 -23.52 -19.50 -32.90
N TRP A 428 -23.84 -20.40 -31.96
CA TRP A 428 -23.48 -21.81 -32.07
C TRP A 428 -24.06 -22.43 -33.36
N LYS A 429 -25.36 -22.26 -33.61
CA LYS A 429 -26.01 -22.77 -34.80
C LYS A 429 -25.34 -22.28 -36.10
N LYS A 430 -25.06 -20.97 -36.18
CA LYS A 430 -24.33 -20.38 -37.32
C LYS A 430 -22.91 -20.99 -37.48
N LYS A 431 -22.23 -21.31 -36.40
CA LYS A 431 -20.92 -21.95 -36.41
C LYS A 431 -20.98 -23.38 -36.94
N GLU A 432 -21.91 -24.15 -36.46
CA GLU A 432 -22.10 -25.54 -36.88
C GLU A 432 -22.60 -25.64 -38.32
N GLU A 433 -23.48 -24.74 -38.79
CA GLU A 433 -23.85 -24.63 -40.21
C GLU A 433 -22.66 -24.30 -41.12
N LYS A 434 -21.71 -23.48 -40.66
CA LYS A 434 -20.48 -23.18 -41.44
C LYS A 434 -19.60 -24.42 -41.51
N LYS A 435 -19.44 -25.19 -40.43
CA LYS A 435 -18.69 -26.47 -40.43
C LYS A 435 -19.33 -27.47 -41.43
N ARG A 436 -20.67 -27.62 -41.36
CA ARG A 436 -21.41 -28.47 -42.27
C ARG A 436 -21.20 -28.11 -43.72
N LYS A 437 -21.23 -26.80 -44.06
CA LYS A 437 -20.98 -26.32 -45.42
C LYS A 437 -19.57 -26.55 -45.91
N ARG A 438 -18.59 -26.70 -44.97
CA ARG A 438 -17.20 -26.98 -45.27
C ARG A 438 -16.89 -28.49 -45.31
N GLY A 439 -17.86 -29.35 -45.02
CA GLY A 439 -17.64 -30.81 -44.91
C GLY A 439 -16.88 -31.21 -43.65
N GLU A 440 -16.78 -30.33 -42.64
CA GLU A 440 -16.17 -30.61 -41.37
C GLU A 440 -17.14 -31.31 -40.43
N PRO A 441 -16.66 -32.11 -39.46
CA PRO A 441 -17.55 -32.68 -38.41
C PRO A 441 -18.32 -31.57 -37.68
N TYR A 442 -19.63 -31.73 -37.55
CA TYR A 442 -20.49 -30.76 -36.90
C TYR A 442 -21.43 -31.46 -35.90
N ASP A 443 -21.83 -30.74 -34.86
CA ASP A 443 -22.77 -31.21 -33.86
C ASP A 443 -24.19 -30.78 -34.23
N SER A 444 -25.16 -31.74 -34.14
CA SER A 444 -26.57 -31.46 -34.43
C SER A 444 -27.33 -30.91 -33.22
N ILE A 445 -26.83 -31.12 -32.01
CA ILE A 445 -27.40 -30.67 -30.75
C ILE A 445 -26.37 -29.84 -30.01
N MET A 446 -26.79 -28.69 -29.47
CA MET A 446 -25.89 -27.85 -28.67
C MET A 446 -25.42 -28.65 -27.43
N PRO A 447 -24.10 -28.75 -27.18
CA PRO A 447 -23.60 -29.47 -26.02
C PRO A 447 -24.12 -28.77 -24.74
N PRO A 448 -24.44 -29.58 -23.70
CA PRO A 448 -24.86 -29.04 -22.43
C PRO A 448 -23.76 -28.16 -21.81
N LYS A 449 -24.18 -27.24 -20.94
CA LYS A 449 -23.23 -26.41 -20.19
C LYS A 449 -22.38 -27.32 -19.29
N GLU A 450 -21.09 -27.15 -19.32
CA GLU A 450 -20.15 -27.90 -18.51
C GLU A 450 -19.92 -27.20 -17.16
N LEU A 451 -19.61 -27.99 -16.13
CA LEU A 451 -19.22 -27.49 -14.83
C LEU A 451 -17.81 -26.93 -14.89
N ASN A 452 -17.72 -25.62 -14.66
CA ASN A 452 -16.43 -24.93 -14.63
C ASN A 452 -15.81 -25.01 -13.23
N PHE A 453 -14.50 -25.16 -13.21
CA PHE A 453 -13.68 -25.05 -12.01
C PHE A 453 -12.31 -24.49 -12.32
N LYS A 454 -11.72 -23.82 -11.33
CA LYS A 454 -10.34 -23.32 -11.39
C LYS A 454 -9.42 -24.38 -10.79
N LEU A 455 -8.40 -24.74 -11.53
CA LEU A 455 -7.35 -25.64 -11.09
C LEU A 455 -6.10 -24.84 -10.78
N GLN A 456 -5.69 -24.80 -9.51
CA GLN A 456 -4.42 -24.19 -9.11
C GLN A 456 -3.29 -25.20 -9.35
N LEU A 457 -2.90 -25.30 -10.60
CA LEU A 457 -1.84 -26.20 -11.08
C LEU A 457 -1.10 -25.55 -12.23
N ASP A 458 0.14 -25.17 -11.99
CA ASP A 458 1.06 -24.70 -13.00
C ASP A 458 1.76 -25.89 -13.71
N SER A 459 2.56 -25.59 -14.73
CA SER A 459 3.38 -26.61 -15.40
C SER A 459 4.43 -27.25 -14.48
N LYS A 460 4.78 -26.56 -13.37
CA LYS A 460 5.69 -27.02 -12.33
C LYS A 460 5.02 -26.90 -10.97
N LEU A 461 4.91 -28.01 -10.25
CA LEU A 461 4.34 -28.09 -8.91
C LEU A 461 5.47 -28.14 -7.87
N ASP A 462 5.35 -27.36 -6.79
CA ASP A 462 6.28 -27.44 -5.65
C ASP A 462 6.02 -28.74 -4.86
N PRO A 463 7.06 -29.46 -4.37
CA PRO A 463 6.89 -30.78 -3.74
C PRO A 463 6.01 -30.80 -2.49
N ASP A 464 5.89 -29.65 -1.80
CA ASP A 464 5.08 -29.48 -0.59
C ASP A 464 3.67 -28.91 -0.85
N ARG A 465 3.30 -28.70 -2.10
CA ARG A 465 1.98 -28.16 -2.48
C ARG A 465 1.08 -29.25 -3.01
N ASN A 466 -0.19 -29.18 -2.63
CA ASN A 466 -1.25 -30.01 -3.20
C ASN A 466 -2.02 -29.22 -4.27
N ILE A 467 -2.71 -29.96 -5.14
CA ILE A 467 -3.50 -29.34 -6.22
C ILE A 467 -4.86 -28.94 -5.66
N ARG A 468 -5.19 -27.65 -5.79
CA ARG A 468 -6.46 -27.10 -5.32
C ARG A 468 -7.43 -26.92 -6.48
N PHE A 469 -8.66 -27.36 -6.24
CA PHE A 469 -9.81 -27.21 -7.12
C PHE A 469 -10.77 -26.20 -6.49
N GLU A 470 -11.26 -25.26 -7.26
CA GLU A 470 -12.28 -24.30 -6.85
C GLU A 470 -13.40 -24.32 -7.88
N PHE A 471 -14.54 -24.90 -7.51
CA PHE A 471 -15.72 -25.01 -8.35
C PHE A 471 -16.56 -23.74 -8.28
N ASP A 472 -17.15 -23.34 -9.42
CA ASP A 472 -18.02 -22.17 -9.49
C ASP A 472 -19.32 -22.37 -8.69
N THR A 473 -19.78 -23.61 -8.56
CA THR A 473 -20.99 -24.02 -7.84
C THR A 473 -20.69 -25.16 -6.85
N PRO A 474 -21.45 -25.32 -5.76
CA PRO A 474 -21.27 -26.43 -4.83
C PRO A 474 -21.45 -27.79 -5.51
N LEU A 475 -20.60 -28.74 -5.16
CA LEU A 475 -20.73 -30.11 -5.66
C LEU A 475 -21.84 -30.88 -4.92
N ALA A 476 -22.62 -31.61 -5.69
CA ALA A 476 -23.49 -32.65 -5.18
C ALA A 476 -22.75 -34.02 -5.02
N SER A 477 -21.87 -34.32 -5.98
CA SER A 477 -21.06 -35.52 -5.93
C SER A 477 -19.71 -35.37 -6.62
N ALA A 478 -18.71 -36.10 -6.13
CA ALA A 478 -17.41 -36.26 -6.76
C ALA A 478 -17.09 -37.74 -6.83
N ASP A 479 -16.99 -38.27 -8.04
CA ASP A 479 -16.65 -39.68 -8.29
C ASP A 479 -15.12 -39.79 -8.44
N THR A 480 -14.48 -40.19 -7.35
CA THR A 480 -13.03 -40.33 -7.29
C THR A 480 -12.46 -41.43 -8.18
N SER A 481 -13.29 -42.40 -8.59
CA SER A 481 -12.88 -43.47 -9.51
C SER A 481 -12.60 -42.96 -10.92
N LYS A 482 -13.06 -41.74 -11.25
CA LYS A 482 -12.87 -41.07 -12.53
C LYS A 482 -11.74 -40.03 -12.51
N ILE A 483 -10.99 -39.95 -11.40
CA ILE A 483 -9.84 -39.07 -11.26
C ILE A 483 -8.59 -39.93 -11.26
N HIS A 484 -7.78 -39.82 -12.28
CA HIS A 484 -6.58 -40.60 -12.48
C HIS A 484 -5.34 -39.69 -12.40
N LEU A 485 -4.35 -40.17 -11.67
CA LEU A 485 -3.04 -39.50 -11.59
C LEU A 485 -1.99 -40.51 -12.08
N TYR A 486 -1.29 -40.16 -13.12
CA TYR A 486 -0.21 -41.00 -13.65
C TYR A 486 1.13 -40.33 -13.38
N ALA A 487 2.09 -41.10 -12.88
CA ALA A 487 3.49 -40.71 -12.72
C ALA A 487 4.31 -41.36 -13.84
N LYS A 488 5.20 -40.61 -14.47
CA LYS A 488 6.07 -41.10 -15.52
C LYS A 488 7.35 -41.68 -14.95
N HIS A 489 7.65 -42.90 -15.28
CA HIS A 489 8.92 -43.54 -14.98
C HIS A 489 9.54 -44.00 -16.31
N ASP A 490 10.69 -43.46 -16.67
CA ASP A 490 11.31 -43.60 -17.98
C ASP A 490 10.36 -43.16 -19.12
N THR A 491 9.87 -44.12 -19.90
CA THR A 491 8.94 -43.90 -21.01
C THR A 491 7.50 -44.31 -20.70
N LEU A 492 7.27 -44.92 -19.53
CA LEU A 492 5.96 -45.51 -19.16
C LEU A 492 5.27 -44.66 -18.11
N TRP A 493 3.94 -44.69 -18.12
CA TRP A 493 3.09 -44.06 -17.18
C TRP A 493 2.48 -45.07 -16.23
N TYR A 494 2.60 -44.84 -14.93
CA TYR A 494 2.08 -45.68 -13.86
C TYR A 494 1.06 -44.89 -13.05
N GLU A 495 -0.05 -45.55 -12.70
CA GLU A 495 -1.06 -44.94 -11.84
C GLU A 495 -0.49 -44.68 -10.43
N ALA A 496 -0.65 -43.45 -9.94
CA ALA A 496 -0.21 -43.02 -8.64
C ALA A 496 -1.41 -42.85 -7.68
N PRO A 497 -1.29 -43.28 -6.42
CA PRO A 497 -2.36 -43.12 -5.46
C PRO A 497 -2.63 -41.66 -5.18
N LEU A 498 -3.91 -41.31 -5.08
CA LEU A 498 -4.35 -39.95 -4.78
C LEU A 498 -5.46 -39.95 -3.74
N ARG A 499 -5.66 -38.83 -3.10
CA ARG A 499 -6.81 -38.51 -2.24
C ARG A 499 -7.41 -37.21 -2.69
N PHE A 500 -8.72 -37.19 -2.90
CA PHE A 500 -9.49 -36.02 -3.24
C PHE A 500 -10.43 -35.69 -2.09
N GLU A 501 -10.17 -34.59 -1.39
CA GLU A 501 -10.84 -34.26 -0.13
C GLU A 501 -11.31 -32.81 -0.14
N PRO A 502 -12.50 -32.50 0.46
CA PRO A 502 -12.90 -31.09 0.68
C PRO A 502 -11.95 -30.41 1.65
N ILE A 503 -11.71 -29.14 1.44
CA ILE A 503 -10.94 -28.33 2.39
C ILE A 503 -11.78 -28.12 3.64
N LYS A 504 -11.18 -28.42 4.80
CA LYS A 504 -11.77 -28.16 6.12
C LYS A 504 -11.32 -26.79 6.61
N THR A 505 -12.26 -25.91 6.86
CA THR A 505 -12.01 -24.58 7.39
C THR A 505 -12.37 -24.54 8.87
N LYS A 506 -11.43 -24.09 9.71
CA LYS A 506 -11.71 -23.83 11.13
C LYS A 506 -12.66 -22.63 11.21
N MET A 507 -13.76 -22.81 11.92
CA MET A 507 -14.73 -21.73 12.10
C MET A 507 -14.33 -20.85 13.27
N TRP A 508 -14.43 -19.54 13.06
CA TRP A 508 -14.07 -18.55 14.05
C TRP A 508 -14.94 -18.68 15.33
N GLY A 509 -14.27 -18.51 16.48
CA GLY A 509 -14.92 -18.57 17.80
C GLY A 509 -15.23 -19.99 18.30
N ASP A 510 -14.79 -21.02 17.57
CA ASP A 510 -14.86 -22.39 18.00
C ASP A 510 -13.56 -23.12 17.63
N SER A 511 -12.79 -23.49 18.63
CA SER A 511 -11.48 -24.15 18.44
C SER A 511 -11.60 -25.57 17.86
N ILE A 512 -12.78 -26.17 17.90
CA ILE A 512 -13.02 -27.59 17.55
C ILE A 512 -13.85 -27.70 16.26
N ALA A 513 -14.75 -26.75 15.97
CA ALA A 513 -15.63 -26.84 14.82
C ALA A 513 -14.87 -26.56 13.51
N THR A 514 -14.85 -27.55 12.65
CA THR A 514 -14.40 -27.42 11.26
C THR A 514 -15.55 -27.65 10.31
N GLU A 515 -15.70 -26.83 9.30
CA GLU A 515 -16.69 -26.99 8.24
C GLU A 515 -16.02 -27.40 6.94
N GLU A 516 -16.58 -28.39 6.25
CA GLU A 516 -16.08 -28.85 4.96
C GLU A 516 -16.61 -27.95 3.84
N SER A 517 -15.71 -27.42 3.03
CA SER A 517 -16.12 -26.66 1.86
C SER A 517 -16.82 -27.53 0.84
N LYS A 518 -17.92 -27.02 0.27
CA LYS A 518 -18.67 -27.71 -0.80
C LYS A 518 -18.21 -27.33 -2.20
N ARG A 519 -17.29 -26.34 -2.30
CA ARG A 519 -16.76 -25.85 -3.57
C ARG A 519 -15.25 -25.96 -3.69
N ILE A 520 -14.53 -26.10 -2.58
CA ILE A 520 -13.07 -26.08 -2.59
C ILE A 520 -12.57 -27.44 -2.14
N TYR A 521 -11.80 -28.08 -3.01
CA TYR A 521 -11.25 -29.41 -2.78
C TYR A 521 -9.74 -29.40 -2.98
N THR A 522 -9.07 -30.37 -2.37
CA THR A 522 -7.62 -30.57 -2.51
C THR A 522 -7.36 -31.99 -2.97
N LEU A 523 -6.59 -32.15 -4.03
CA LEU A 523 -6.01 -33.41 -4.45
C LEU A 523 -4.64 -33.54 -3.82
N ARG A 524 -4.46 -34.55 -3.00
CA ARG A 524 -3.22 -34.91 -2.33
C ARG A 524 -2.66 -36.18 -2.93
N ALA A 525 -1.36 -36.19 -3.13
CA ALA A 525 -0.61 -37.37 -3.55
C ALA A 525 0.81 -37.31 -2.96
N GLU A 526 1.56 -38.39 -3.10
CA GLU A 526 2.99 -38.39 -2.81
C GLU A 526 3.73 -37.78 -4.00
N TRP A 527 4.03 -36.50 -3.88
CA TRP A 527 4.74 -35.77 -4.94
C TRP A 527 6.23 -36.09 -4.92
N ARG A 528 6.69 -36.89 -5.86
CA ARG A 528 8.10 -37.23 -5.98
C ARG A 528 8.82 -36.15 -6.81
N PRO A 529 9.91 -35.57 -6.27
CA PRO A 529 10.67 -34.56 -6.99
C PRO A 529 11.17 -35.05 -8.35
N ASP A 530 11.21 -34.14 -9.32
CA ASP A 530 11.72 -34.34 -10.68
C ASP A 530 10.89 -35.29 -11.57
N ILE A 531 9.74 -35.79 -11.09
CA ILE A 531 8.84 -36.67 -11.82
C ILE A 531 7.79 -35.85 -12.59
N GLU A 532 7.50 -36.30 -13.81
CA GLU A 532 6.38 -35.81 -14.61
C GLU A 532 5.10 -36.56 -14.22
N TYR A 533 4.02 -35.83 -14.08
CA TYR A 533 2.70 -36.35 -13.78
C TYR A 533 1.69 -35.95 -14.86
N SER A 534 0.67 -36.78 -15.07
CA SER A 534 -0.52 -36.47 -15.86
C SER A 534 -1.75 -36.63 -14.97
N LEU A 535 -2.45 -35.53 -14.74
CA LEU A 535 -3.76 -35.55 -14.10
C LEU A 535 -4.83 -35.70 -15.19
N GLU A 536 -5.60 -36.76 -15.13
CA GLU A 536 -6.67 -37.08 -16.08
C GLU A 536 -7.98 -37.21 -15.31
N ILE A 537 -8.98 -36.47 -15.73
CA ILE A 537 -10.29 -36.45 -15.12
C ILE A 537 -11.28 -36.81 -16.24
N ASP A 538 -12.02 -37.88 -16.06
CA ASP A 538 -13.02 -38.30 -17.03
C ASP A 538 -14.27 -37.42 -16.97
N SER A 539 -15.05 -37.42 -18.02
CA SER A 539 -16.35 -36.76 -18.05
C SER A 539 -17.26 -37.28 -16.93
N LEU A 540 -18.09 -36.42 -16.36
CA LEU A 540 -19.02 -36.77 -15.27
C LEU A 540 -18.31 -37.19 -13.96
N ALA A 541 -17.05 -36.79 -13.75
CA ALA A 541 -16.37 -37.04 -12.48
C ALA A 541 -16.93 -36.15 -11.36
N PHE A 542 -17.30 -34.92 -11.70
CA PHE A 542 -17.92 -33.98 -10.78
C PHE A 542 -19.29 -33.58 -11.25
N THR A 543 -20.25 -33.52 -10.34
CA THR A 543 -21.61 -33.04 -10.62
C THR A 543 -21.99 -32.02 -9.55
N ASP A 544 -22.47 -30.87 -9.98
CA ASP A 544 -22.93 -29.84 -9.05
C ASP A 544 -24.36 -30.07 -8.55
N ILE A 545 -24.81 -29.20 -7.64
CA ILE A 545 -26.19 -29.30 -7.07
C ILE A 545 -27.28 -29.02 -8.09
N TYR A 546 -26.97 -28.60 -9.31
CA TYR A 546 -27.91 -28.37 -10.43
C TYR A 546 -27.87 -29.50 -11.46
N GLY A 547 -27.09 -30.54 -11.23
CA GLY A 547 -26.90 -31.64 -12.16
C GLY A 547 -25.98 -31.33 -13.34
N VAL A 548 -25.25 -30.18 -13.30
CA VAL A 548 -24.27 -29.86 -14.32
C VAL A 548 -22.99 -30.66 -14.06
N ALA A 549 -22.52 -31.37 -15.07
CA ALA A 549 -21.37 -32.25 -14.95
C ALA A 549 -20.09 -31.66 -15.56
N SER A 550 -18.95 -32.15 -15.07
CA SER A 550 -17.63 -31.78 -15.58
C SER A 550 -17.32 -32.44 -16.92
N ALA A 551 -16.60 -31.71 -17.76
CA ALA A 551 -15.97 -32.24 -18.97
C ALA A 551 -14.72 -33.06 -18.63
N LYS A 552 -14.22 -33.78 -19.65
CA LYS A 552 -12.91 -34.44 -19.56
C LYS A 552 -11.78 -33.43 -19.49
N LEU A 553 -10.84 -33.65 -18.57
CA LEU A 553 -9.63 -32.84 -18.42
C LEU A 553 -8.39 -33.70 -18.44
N LYS A 554 -7.37 -33.29 -19.19
CA LYS A 554 -6.02 -33.87 -19.12
C LYS A 554 -5.00 -32.76 -18.96
N LYS A 555 -4.19 -32.80 -17.89
CA LYS A 555 -3.19 -31.79 -17.61
C LYS A 555 -1.89 -32.43 -17.15
N GLY A 556 -0.83 -32.27 -17.95
CA GLY A 556 0.52 -32.65 -17.58
C GLY A 556 1.20 -31.57 -16.75
N PHE A 557 2.02 -31.97 -15.80
CA PHE A 557 2.86 -31.10 -14.99
C PHE A 557 4.09 -31.87 -14.48
N LYS A 558 5.10 -31.14 -14.03
CA LYS A 558 6.30 -31.72 -13.43
C LYS A 558 6.44 -31.24 -11.98
N VAL A 559 6.81 -32.13 -11.07
CA VAL A 559 7.19 -31.75 -9.71
C VAL A 559 8.61 -31.20 -9.75
N GLY A 560 8.83 -30.08 -9.04
CA GLY A 560 10.15 -29.42 -9.00
C GLY A 560 11.23 -30.35 -8.48
N SER A 561 12.42 -30.26 -9.05
CA SER A 561 13.61 -30.96 -8.53
C SER A 561 14.00 -30.36 -7.18
N LEU A 562 14.53 -31.17 -6.25
CA LEU A 562 15.09 -30.67 -4.99
C LEU A 562 16.21 -29.65 -5.24
N ASP A 563 16.91 -29.82 -6.35
CA ASP A 563 17.97 -28.92 -6.79
C ASP A 563 17.52 -27.50 -7.15
N ASP A 564 16.21 -27.29 -7.32
CA ASP A 564 15.64 -25.97 -7.65
C ASP A 564 15.38 -25.11 -6.40
N TYR A 565 15.50 -25.68 -5.22
CA TYR A 565 15.10 -25.05 -3.96
C TYR A 565 16.28 -24.88 -3.00
N SER A 566 16.02 -24.08 -1.98
CA SER A 566 16.87 -23.93 -0.80
C SER A 566 16.10 -24.32 0.45
N SER A 567 16.79 -24.50 1.55
CA SER A 567 16.19 -24.56 2.89
C SER A 567 16.72 -23.42 3.76
N VAL A 568 15.90 -22.93 4.69
CA VAL A 568 16.25 -21.87 5.63
C VAL A 568 15.85 -22.31 7.03
N VAL A 569 16.82 -22.34 7.94
CA VAL A 569 16.62 -22.59 9.37
C VAL A 569 16.93 -21.29 10.12
N LEU A 570 15.95 -20.81 10.86
CA LEU A 570 16.09 -19.67 11.77
C LEU A 570 16.16 -20.17 13.20
N ASN A 571 17.23 -19.82 13.92
CA ASN A 571 17.46 -20.20 15.30
C ASN A 571 17.19 -19.01 16.22
N ILE A 572 16.12 -19.09 17.04
CA ILE A 572 15.56 -17.99 17.86
C ILE A 572 15.51 -18.46 19.32
N GLN A 573 16.67 -18.53 19.98
CA GLN A 573 16.78 -19.15 21.31
C GLN A 573 16.13 -18.35 22.44
N GLN A 574 16.01 -17.03 22.31
CA GLN A 574 15.40 -16.16 23.35
C GLN A 574 13.91 -16.45 23.57
N LEU A 575 13.23 -17.03 22.60
CA LEU A 575 11.80 -17.34 22.66
C LEU A 575 11.51 -18.85 22.80
N LYS A 576 12.54 -19.65 23.15
CA LYS A 576 12.36 -21.08 23.40
C LYS A 576 11.35 -21.31 24.53
N GLY A 577 10.36 -22.17 24.28
CA GLY A 577 9.28 -22.46 25.23
C GLY A 577 8.06 -21.57 25.08
N LYS A 578 8.10 -20.50 24.25
CA LYS A 578 6.93 -19.72 23.83
C LYS A 578 6.42 -20.24 22.49
N ASN A 579 5.11 -20.19 22.27
CA ASN A 579 4.54 -20.43 20.95
C ASN A 579 4.87 -19.24 20.09
N ILE A 580 5.59 -19.46 19.01
CA ILE A 580 5.92 -18.43 18.03
C ILE A 580 5.50 -18.87 16.64
N CYS A 581 4.95 -17.95 15.88
CA CYS A 581 4.74 -18.10 14.46
C CYS A 581 5.80 -17.31 13.71
N VAL A 582 6.62 -18.02 12.94
CA VAL A 582 7.69 -17.42 12.14
C VAL A 582 7.26 -17.42 10.69
N GLU A 583 7.36 -16.29 10.03
CA GLU A 583 6.95 -16.08 8.65
C GLU A 583 8.15 -15.69 7.79
N LEU A 584 8.31 -16.37 6.67
CA LEU A 584 9.19 -15.95 5.60
C LEU A 584 8.42 -15.02 4.66
N LEU A 585 8.94 -13.81 4.44
CA LEU A 585 8.23 -12.73 3.74
C LEU A 585 8.82 -12.47 2.35
N SER A 586 7.95 -12.06 1.43
CA SER A 586 8.36 -11.48 0.16
C SER A 586 8.83 -10.02 0.34
N ARG A 587 9.30 -9.42 -0.76
CA ARG A 587 9.69 -8.00 -0.80
C ARG A 587 8.52 -7.03 -0.57
N GLU A 588 7.29 -7.48 -0.76
CA GLU A 588 6.06 -6.72 -0.47
C GLU A 588 5.57 -6.86 0.97
N ASP A 589 6.40 -7.42 1.88
CA ASP A 589 6.05 -7.70 3.28
C ASP A 589 4.84 -8.64 3.42
N LYS A 590 4.72 -9.61 2.49
CA LYS A 590 3.67 -10.64 2.53
C LYS A 590 4.26 -11.99 2.88
N ALA A 591 3.60 -12.73 3.76
CA ALA A 591 4.00 -14.09 4.13
C ALA A 591 3.93 -15.03 2.91
N VAL A 592 5.06 -15.67 2.60
CA VAL A 592 5.21 -16.71 1.58
C VAL A 592 5.05 -18.08 2.20
N LYS A 593 5.68 -18.27 3.36
CA LYS A 593 5.53 -19.48 4.20
C LYS A 593 5.51 -19.08 5.67
N SER A 594 4.82 -19.87 6.49
CA SER A 594 4.77 -19.72 7.94
C SER A 594 5.02 -21.05 8.63
N VAL A 595 5.69 -21.00 9.76
CA VAL A 595 6.00 -22.17 10.60
C VAL A 595 5.73 -21.81 12.06
N GLN A 596 4.92 -22.60 12.74
CA GLN A 596 4.72 -22.50 14.19
C GLN A 596 5.74 -23.39 14.91
N THR A 597 6.33 -22.88 15.96
CA THR A 597 7.35 -23.61 16.74
C THR A 597 7.37 -23.17 18.20
N THR A 598 7.77 -24.07 19.07
CA THR A 598 8.01 -23.81 20.50
C THR A 598 9.45 -24.08 20.94
N ASN A 599 10.24 -24.70 20.06
CA ASN A 599 11.61 -25.12 20.38
C ASN A 599 12.68 -24.06 20.00
N GLY A 600 12.24 -22.93 19.43
CA GLY A 600 13.13 -21.86 18.97
C GLY A 600 13.79 -22.11 17.61
N TYR A 601 13.37 -23.14 16.87
CA TYR A 601 13.82 -23.40 15.51
C TYR A 601 12.66 -23.33 14.54
N ALA A 602 12.79 -22.52 13.51
CA ALA A 602 11.83 -22.46 12.39
C ALA A 602 12.54 -22.92 11.11
N THR A 603 12.08 -24.03 10.54
CA THR A 603 12.66 -24.61 9.34
C THR A 603 11.71 -24.45 8.15
N PHE A 604 12.20 -23.83 7.10
CA PHE A 604 11.48 -23.63 5.85
C PHE A 604 12.12 -24.46 4.75
N TYR A 605 11.36 -25.39 4.20
CA TYR A 605 11.80 -26.22 3.07
C TYR A 605 11.23 -25.72 1.75
N TYR A 606 11.84 -26.11 0.65
CA TYR A 606 11.41 -25.82 -0.72
C TYR A 606 11.24 -24.33 -0.99
N ILE A 607 12.23 -23.54 -0.60
CA ILE A 607 12.25 -22.11 -0.86
C ILE A 607 12.85 -21.88 -2.25
N LYS A 608 12.11 -21.19 -3.13
CA LYS A 608 12.61 -20.80 -4.45
C LYS A 608 13.75 -19.79 -4.33
N PRO A 609 14.70 -19.78 -5.28
CA PRO A 609 15.72 -18.73 -5.32
C PRO A 609 15.11 -17.33 -5.34
N GLY A 610 15.65 -16.44 -4.53
CA GLY A 610 15.14 -15.08 -4.37
C GLY A 610 15.58 -14.44 -3.06
N THR A 611 15.20 -13.17 -2.90
CA THR A 611 15.46 -12.41 -1.67
C THR A 611 14.21 -12.44 -0.79
N TYR A 612 14.38 -12.88 0.43
CA TYR A 612 13.33 -12.99 1.44
C TYR A 612 13.66 -12.18 2.68
N TYR A 613 12.67 -11.99 3.52
CA TYR A 613 12.77 -11.39 4.84
C TYR A 613 12.07 -12.28 5.85
N ALA A 614 12.29 -12.06 7.13
CA ALA A 614 11.62 -12.85 8.15
C ALA A 614 10.96 -11.96 9.21
N ARG A 615 9.79 -12.37 9.65
CA ARG A 615 9.02 -11.81 10.74
C ARG A 615 8.60 -12.94 11.66
N LEU A 616 8.50 -12.68 12.94
CA LEU A 616 7.83 -13.57 13.87
C LEU A 616 6.87 -12.78 14.75
N PHE A 617 5.88 -13.48 15.28
CA PHE A 617 5.05 -12.98 16.37
C PHE A 617 4.90 -14.07 17.44
N VAL A 618 4.70 -13.61 18.68
CA VAL A 618 4.47 -14.48 19.84
C VAL A 618 2.97 -14.79 19.87
N ASP A 619 2.59 -16.00 19.46
CA ASP A 619 1.21 -16.47 19.39
C ASP A 619 0.77 -16.97 20.78
N ALA A 620 0.19 -16.07 21.57
CA ALA A 620 -0.12 -16.34 22.98
C ALA A 620 -1.27 -17.36 23.14
N ASN A 621 -2.22 -17.38 22.22
CA ASN A 621 -3.39 -18.26 22.26
C ASN A 621 -3.29 -19.47 21.33
N ASN A 622 -2.18 -19.61 20.60
CA ASN A 622 -1.88 -20.72 19.68
C ASN A 622 -2.90 -20.88 18.55
N ASN A 623 -3.40 -19.74 18.03
CA ASN A 623 -4.34 -19.74 16.92
C ASN A 623 -3.68 -19.64 15.54
N GLY A 624 -2.40 -19.31 15.48
CA GLY A 624 -1.60 -19.18 14.25
C GLY A 624 -1.83 -17.87 13.51
N VAL A 625 -2.50 -16.90 14.10
CA VAL A 625 -2.82 -15.59 13.54
C VAL A 625 -2.43 -14.53 14.56
N TRP A 626 -1.83 -13.46 14.12
CA TRP A 626 -1.51 -12.34 14.99
C TRP A 626 -2.78 -11.67 15.54
N ASP A 627 -2.83 -11.45 16.84
CA ASP A 627 -3.94 -10.83 17.54
C ASP A 627 -3.60 -9.41 18.02
N THR A 628 -4.56 -8.50 17.83
CA THR A 628 -4.46 -7.10 18.26
C THR A 628 -4.73 -6.98 19.77
N GLY A 629 -4.41 -5.79 20.32
CA GLY A 629 -4.71 -5.47 21.71
C GLY A 629 -6.17 -5.06 21.97
N ASP A 630 -6.48 -4.93 23.27
CA ASP A 630 -7.75 -4.40 23.74
C ASP A 630 -7.50 -3.46 24.93
N TYR A 631 -7.82 -2.19 24.74
CA TYR A 631 -7.64 -1.17 25.77
C TYR A 631 -8.54 -1.41 26.99
N ASN A 632 -9.79 -1.83 26.79
CA ASN A 632 -10.75 -2.01 27.88
C ASN A 632 -10.33 -3.08 28.86
N THR A 633 -9.62 -4.10 28.40
CA THR A 633 -9.06 -5.18 29.23
C THR A 633 -7.58 -4.95 29.58
N GLY A 634 -6.97 -3.88 29.08
CA GLY A 634 -5.56 -3.59 29.26
C GLY A 634 -4.63 -4.56 28.49
N LEU A 635 -5.15 -5.29 27.51
CA LEU A 635 -4.40 -6.27 26.75
C LEU A 635 -3.54 -5.57 25.66
N GLN A 636 -2.23 -5.80 25.70
CA GLN A 636 -1.31 -5.38 24.65
C GLN A 636 -1.42 -6.29 23.42
N PRO A 637 -1.18 -5.77 22.19
CA PRO A 637 -1.09 -6.60 21.01
C PRO A 637 0.07 -7.60 21.11
N GLU A 638 -0.05 -8.73 20.42
CA GLU A 638 1.01 -9.74 20.34
C GLU A 638 2.31 -9.14 19.83
N GLU A 639 3.43 -9.58 20.43
CA GLU A 639 4.75 -9.05 20.12
C GLU A 639 5.24 -9.51 18.77
N VAL A 640 5.65 -8.56 17.95
CA VAL A 640 6.20 -8.78 16.60
C VAL A 640 7.68 -8.40 16.58
N PHE A 641 8.49 -9.22 15.91
CA PHE A 641 9.91 -8.97 15.68
C PHE A 641 10.26 -9.23 14.23
N TYR A 642 11.23 -8.49 13.70
CA TYR A 642 11.77 -8.68 12.35
C TYR A 642 13.23 -9.10 12.40
N TYR A 643 13.59 -10.01 11.52
CA TYR A 643 15.00 -10.30 11.26
C TYR A 643 15.60 -9.13 10.49
N PRO A 644 16.66 -8.47 11.02
CA PRO A 644 17.08 -7.15 10.52
C PRO A 644 17.87 -7.19 9.20
N TYR A 645 18.01 -8.36 8.59
CA TYR A 645 18.76 -8.57 7.36
C TYR A 645 17.91 -9.27 6.31
N ASN A 646 18.26 -9.10 5.04
CA ASN A 646 17.69 -9.90 3.96
C ASN A 646 18.24 -11.33 3.97
N ILE A 647 17.48 -12.26 3.41
CA ILE A 647 17.83 -13.68 3.28
C ILE A 647 17.90 -13.99 1.79
N GLU A 648 19.10 -14.10 1.25
CA GLU A 648 19.31 -14.45 -0.15
C GLU A 648 19.34 -15.96 -0.33
N CYS A 649 18.27 -16.54 -0.85
CA CYS A 649 18.16 -17.94 -1.14
C CYS A 649 18.63 -18.24 -2.58
N LYS A 650 19.57 -19.17 -2.70
CA LYS A 650 20.01 -19.71 -3.98
C LYS A 650 19.71 -21.20 -4.04
N ALA A 651 19.44 -21.72 -5.23
CA ALA A 651 19.21 -23.14 -5.42
C ALA A 651 20.31 -24.00 -4.80
N LYS A 652 19.95 -25.12 -4.18
CA LYS A 652 20.84 -26.07 -3.46
C LYS A 652 21.51 -25.51 -2.21
N TRP A 653 21.06 -24.36 -1.68
CA TRP A 653 21.64 -23.82 -0.47
C TRP A 653 20.79 -24.19 0.76
N ASP A 654 21.47 -24.73 1.77
CA ASP A 654 20.91 -24.91 3.10
C ASP A 654 21.48 -23.84 4.03
N MET A 655 20.62 -22.97 4.51
CA MET A 655 21.01 -21.81 5.31
C MET A 655 20.62 -22.03 6.76
N ASN A 656 21.56 -21.79 7.67
CA ASN A 656 21.30 -21.78 9.11
C ASN A 656 21.66 -20.41 9.66
N LEU A 657 20.64 -19.65 10.09
CA LEU A 657 20.78 -18.28 10.52
C LEU A 657 20.42 -18.16 12.00
N SER A 658 21.27 -17.50 12.77
CA SER A 658 20.98 -17.12 14.15
C SER A 658 20.23 -15.80 14.18
N TRP A 659 19.14 -15.75 14.91
CA TRP A 659 18.32 -14.56 15.09
C TRP A 659 18.23 -14.18 16.56
N ASP A 660 18.97 -13.14 16.93
CA ASP A 660 18.85 -12.48 18.23
C ASP A 660 17.84 -11.33 18.10
N ILE A 661 16.70 -11.48 18.76
CA ILE A 661 15.61 -10.49 18.73
C ILE A 661 15.94 -9.21 19.50
N THR A 662 16.98 -9.24 20.34
CA THR A 662 17.43 -8.10 21.15
C THR A 662 18.63 -7.36 20.56
N ALA A 663 19.23 -7.89 19.48
CA ALA A 663 20.43 -7.32 18.86
C ALA A 663 20.23 -5.90 18.32
N LYS A 664 19.01 -5.54 17.96
CA LYS A 664 18.64 -4.19 17.52
C LYS A 664 17.37 -3.72 18.25
N PRO A 665 17.27 -2.41 18.52
CA PRO A 665 16.03 -1.82 19.00
C PRO A 665 14.88 -2.08 18.02
N LEU A 666 13.65 -2.12 18.54
CA LEU A 666 12.46 -2.54 17.77
C LEU A 666 12.20 -1.68 16.53
N ASP A 667 12.45 -0.37 16.63
CA ASP A 667 12.33 0.60 15.53
C ASP A 667 13.33 0.39 14.38
N GLN A 668 14.43 -0.35 14.64
CA GLN A 668 15.50 -0.64 13.69
C GLN A 668 15.49 -2.08 13.15
N GLN A 669 14.60 -2.93 13.65
CA GLN A 669 14.56 -4.34 13.25
C GLN A 669 14.01 -4.52 11.83
N LYS A 670 12.95 -3.80 11.44
CA LYS A 670 12.37 -3.96 10.12
C LYS A 670 13.32 -3.44 9.04
N PRO A 671 13.71 -4.26 8.04
CA PRO A 671 14.59 -3.82 6.95
C PRO A 671 13.98 -2.67 6.13
N ASN A 672 14.82 -1.71 5.74
CA ASN A 672 14.38 -0.51 5.01
C ASN A 672 13.81 -0.83 3.61
N GLU A 673 14.21 -1.95 3.02
CA GLU A 673 13.78 -2.41 1.71
C GLU A 673 12.28 -2.75 1.67
N ILE A 674 11.76 -3.26 2.80
CA ILE A 674 10.35 -3.65 2.95
C ILE A 674 9.52 -2.64 3.76
N LYS A 675 10.14 -1.56 4.26
CA LYS A 675 9.39 -0.45 4.87
C LYS A 675 8.60 0.28 3.82
N LYS A 676 7.29 0.36 4.01
CA LYS A 676 6.36 1.11 3.14
C LYS A 676 6.41 2.59 3.49
N GLN A 677 6.35 2.92 4.78
CA GLN A 677 6.50 4.27 5.28
C GLN A 677 7.98 4.64 5.32
N LYS A 678 8.42 5.46 4.35
CA LYS A 678 9.79 5.98 4.32
C LYS A 678 9.85 7.31 5.05
N GLY A 679 10.90 7.51 5.83
CA GLY A 679 11.18 8.80 6.44
C GLY A 679 11.27 9.89 5.38
N GLU A 680 10.66 11.03 5.60
CA GLU A 680 10.86 12.20 4.76
C GLU A 680 12.34 12.55 4.80
N GLN A 681 12.95 12.71 3.63
CA GLN A 681 14.29 13.23 3.57
C GLN A 681 14.24 14.66 4.08
N GLN A 682 15.01 14.97 5.12
CA GLN A 682 15.20 16.35 5.53
C GLN A 682 15.65 17.11 4.29
N ARG A 683 14.87 18.11 3.90
CA ARG A 683 15.22 18.96 2.78
C ARG A 683 16.51 19.68 3.15
N LYS A 684 17.58 19.31 2.49
CA LYS A 684 18.84 20.01 2.60
C LYS A 684 18.73 21.32 1.84
N ILE A 685 19.39 22.36 2.32
CA ILE A 685 19.61 23.59 1.59
C ILE A 685 20.11 23.19 0.20
N GLN A 686 19.43 23.66 -0.85
CA GLN A 686 19.79 23.31 -2.21
C GLN A 686 21.11 24.02 -2.56
N GLN A 687 22.12 23.25 -2.91
CA GLN A 687 23.44 23.79 -3.32
C GLN A 687 23.38 24.38 -4.75
N ARG A 688 22.38 25.23 -5.00
CA ARG A 688 22.16 25.88 -6.31
C ARG A 688 23.31 26.78 -6.73
N ASN A 689 23.98 27.39 -5.76
CA ASN A 689 25.13 28.28 -6.02
C ASN A 689 26.34 27.49 -6.51
N ILE A 690 26.60 26.29 -6.04
CA ILE A 690 27.65 25.42 -6.56
C ILE A 690 27.35 25.03 -8.02
N GLU A 691 26.11 24.68 -8.35
CA GLU A 691 25.73 24.39 -9.73
C GLU A 691 25.85 25.63 -10.62
N ARG A 692 25.45 26.79 -10.08
CA ARG A 692 25.59 28.07 -10.79
C ARG A 692 27.05 28.46 -11.03
N ALA A 693 27.91 28.33 -10.02
CA ALA A 693 29.35 28.58 -10.15
C ALA A 693 29.96 27.70 -11.26
N ARG A 694 29.59 26.41 -11.29
CA ARG A 694 30.01 25.51 -12.37
C ARG A 694 29.53 25.96 -13.75
N LYS A 695 28.27 26.41 -13.87
CA LYS A 695 27.70 26.89 -15.14
C LYS A 695 28.38 28.20 -15.62
N LEU A 696 28.74 29.06 -14.69
CA LEU A 696 29.39 30.34 -14.99
C LEU A 696 30.92 30.23 -15.12
N GLY A 697 31.52 29.11 -14.77
CA GLY A 697 32.98 28.91 -14.78
C GLY A 697 33.71 29.76 -13.76
N VAL A 698 33.02 30.15 -12.65
CA VAL A 698 33.61 30.98 -11.60
C VAL A 698 33.79 30.21 -10.31
N ALA A 699 34.72 30.62 -9.46
CA ALA A 699 34.86 30.03 -8.14
C ALA A 699 33.64 30.36 -7.30
N TYR A 700 33.19 29.38 -6.49
CA TYR A 700 32.10 29.60 -5.52
C TYR A 700 32.58 30.59 -4.45
N PRO A 701 31.86 31.68 -4.21
CA PRO A 701 32.38 32.79 -3.41
C PRO A 701 32.40 32.55 -1.89
N PHE A 702 31.95 31.39 -1.39
CA PHE A 702 31.86 31.10 0.06
C PHE A 702 32.51 29.79 0.46
#